data_7c9b6fd3e619ba0f9ff4894092296537
#
_entry.id   7c9b6fd3e619ba0f9ff4894092296537
#
_cell.length_a   1.000
_cell.length_b   1.000
_cell.length_c   1.000
_cell.angle_alpha   90.00
_cell.angle_beta   90.00
_cell.angle_gamma   90.00
#
_symmetry.space_group_name_H-M   'P 1'
#
loop_
_entity.id
_entity.type
_entity.pdbx_description
1 polymer ?
#
loop_
_entity_poly.entity_id
_entity_poly.type
_entity_poly.pdbx_seq_one_letter_code
_entity_poly.pdbx_strand_id
1 'polypeptide(L)'
;MITTAPHRSPRPAPLLRSRPGRRPRRRLRLLLASAVAASALSAVPPQAQAQGTGAVHGTTQLAEGRTSADGTGAHEDDGKSDDKDGADNVLTVAVSQSVDSLSPFLAQRLVSTSVHRLIYEYLTNYDAEDARPIPGLATAWSPSPDKLTWTYTIRKNSTWSDGRPATAEDAAWTFNKMMKDPDAATANGSFTANFAEVTAPDPGTLVIRLKKPQANMTALDVPIVPKHIWEKVGDFSTFNNDTRFPVVGNGPFVLTDFKVDQYIRLRPNEDFWRGAPKFDELVFRYYKDGDAAVAALRKGEVSFVPNLTPAQAASLENAENIKVNDAPGRRFFALATNPGARAKNGGRFGSGHPALLDPVVRKALFHAVDRRTIVDKVFQGHAVEGEGYIPPRFTPYFWKPDASQRIAHDPAKAAALLDGAGYRKNGSGKRVGKDGRPLDFRILCHATDPHDKAVGKYLQEWWGELGVGLKVDCLDNVSDPWLKGDYDLAFDGWSVNPDPDFVLSIHTCSALPATPGGTGATDNFICDERFDRLYAQQAVEYDADKRGDLVRQMQSRLYDTGFMNVMVYPNALEAYRTDQIKSITTMPEAAGNLYGQDGYWSWWSAEPAAAGRAASGGGGSSAAVAIGIGISVVLVIAVGFLTSRRRRATADDRE
;
A
#
# COMPACT_ATOMS: atom_id res chain seq x y z
N MET A 1 -13.01 72.59 -4.39
CA MET A 1 -14.14 73.37 -3.85
C MET A 1 -14.99 72.35 -3.06
N ILE A 2 -15.21 72.76 -1.77
CA ILE A 2 -16.16 72.17 -0.79
C ILE A 2 -15.77 70.84 -0.23
N THR A 3 -14.94 70.75 0.83
CA THR A 3 -15.13 70.89 2.30
C THR A 3 -16.42 70.17 2.76
N THR A 4 -16.32 69.20 3.60
CA THR A 4 -16.43 69.28 5.03
C THR A 4 -16.25 67.93 5.74
N ALA A 5 -15.67 68.04 6.91
CA ALA A 5 -15.22 67.02 7.85
C ALA A 5 -16.37 66.54 8.84
N PRO A 6 -16.07 65.92 9.97
CA PRO A 6 -16.44 64.53 10.33
C PRO A 6 -17.46 64.49 11.49
N HIS A 7 -18.10 63.37 11.72
CA HIS A 7 -18.92 63.16 12.92
C HIS A 7 -18.35 62.06 13.83
N ARG A 8 -18.29 62.45 15.10
CA ARG A 8 -17.76 61.80 16.29
C ARG A 8 -18.57 60.59 16.75
N SER A 9 -17.84 59.64 17.27
CA SER A 9 -18.30 58.59 18.20
C SER A 9 -18.78 59.13 19.56
N PRO A 10 -19.60 58.44 20.30
CA PRO A 10 -19.60 58.52 21.75
C PRO A 10 -19.07 57.24 22.42
N ARG A 11 -18.28 57.49 23.48
CA ARG A 11 -17.74 56.52 24.44
C ARG A 11 -18.71 56.19 25.56
N PRO A 12 -18.42 55.15 26.36
CA PRO A 12 -19.34 54.47 27.27
C PRO A 12 -19.32 55.02 28.70
N ALA A 13 -20.34 54.69 29.49
CA ALA A 13 -20.38 54.96 30.93
C ALA A 13 -20.64 53.64 31.72
N PRO A 14 -20.40 53.61 33.05
CA PRO A 14 -19.65 52.51 33.68
C PRO A 14 -20.46 51.59 34.64
N LEU A 15 -19.83 50.45 34.90
CA LEU A 15 -19.88 49.57 36.07
C LEU A 15 -20.79 49.89 37.28
N LEU A 16 -21.57 48.86 37.67
CA LEU A 16 -21.97 48.65 39.06
C LEU A 16 -21.62 47.23 39.51
N ARG A 17 -20.79 47.15 40.56
CA ARG A 17 -20.44 45.95 41.32
C ARG A 17 -21.56 45.63 42.31
N SER A 18 -21.85 44.38 42.54
CA SER A 18 -22.28 43.89 43.84
C SER A 18 -21.85 42.45 44.08
N ARG A 19 -21.26 42.24 45.24
CA ARG A 19 -20.83 40.98 45.90
C ARG A 19 -21.86 40.57 46.95
N PRO A 20 -21.70 39.46 47.74
CA PRO A 20 -22.04 38.08 47.48
C PRO A 20 -23.01 37.53 48.57
N GLY A 21 -23.69 36.46 48.30
CA GLY A 21 -24.62 35.85 49.25
C GLY A 21 -24.36 34.35 49.42
N ARG A 22 -24.27 33.95 50.65
CA ARG A 22 -23.90 32.70 51.32
C ARG A 22 -24.78 31.51 50.96
N ARG A 23 -24.14 30.30 51.02
CA ARG A 23 -24.77 28.97 51.09
C ARG A 23 -25.68 28.80 52.31
N PRO A 24 -26.59 27.79 52.29
CA PRO A 24 -26.42 26.72 53.28
C PRO A 24 -26.50 25.28 52.74
N ARG A 25 -25.81 24.41 53.50
CA ARG A 25 -25.80 22.95 53.46
C ARG A 25 -27.13 22.39 54.04
N ARG A 26 -27.63 21.24 53.50
CA ARG A 26 -28.30 20.13 54.25
C ARG A 26 -28.24 18.89 53.36
N ARG A 27 -27.50 17.90 53.73
CA ARG A 27 -27.67 16.67 54.54
C ARG A 27 -28.80 15.76 54.04
N LEU A 28 -28.38 14.62 53.48
CA LEU A 28 -28.59 13.23 53.85
C LEU A 28 -30.04 12.68 53.91
N ARG A 29 -30.31 11.66 53.06
CA ARG A 29 -30.87 10.38 53.54
C ARG A 29 -30.70 9.28 52.51
N LEU A 30 -30.12 8.15 52.94
CA LEU A 30 -30.10 6.83 52.35
C LEU A 30 -31.54 6.28 52.24
N LEU A 31 -31.84 5.47 51.23
CA LEU A 31 -32.66 4.28 51.36
C LEU A 31 -32.14 3.20 50.39
N LEU A 32 -31.81 2.06 50.98
CA LEU A 32 -31.51 0.77 50.34
C LEU A 32 -32.79 0.20 49.72
N ALA A 33 -32.66 -0.45 48.58
CA ALA A 33 -33.47 -1.60 48.23
C ALA A 33 -32.67 -2.57 47.40
N SER A 34 -32.48 -3.74 47.94
CA SER A 34 -31.83 -4.93 47.40
C SER A 34 -32.78 -5.69 46.48
N ALA A 35 -32.29 -6.32 45.43
CA ALA A 35 -32.75 -7.61 44.89
C ALA A 35 -31.79 -8.05 43.79
N VAL A 36 -30.94 -9.00 44.06
CA VAL A 36 -30.92 -10.43 43.72
C VAL A 36 -30.60 -10.72 42.22
N ALA A 37 -29.39 -11.11 42.02
CA ALA A 37 -28.73 -12.16 41.25
C ALA A 37 -29.45 -12.87 40.09
N ALA A 38 -28.78 -12.91 38.94
CA ALA A 38 -28.61 -14.19 38.20
C ALA A 38 -27.33 -14.11 37.40
N SER A 39 -26.42 -14.97 37.74
CA SER A 39 -25.15 -15.24 37.08
C SER A 39 -25.39 -16.03 35.80
N ALA A 40 -24.76 -15.60 34.68
CA ALA A 40 -24.45 -16.47 33.58
C ALA A 40 -23.02 -16.20 33.14
N LEU A 41 -22.11 -17.06 33.60
CA LEU A 41 -20.78 -17.22 33.06
C LEU A 41 -20.91 -17.72 31.61
N SER A 42 -20.32 -17.00 30.70
CA SER A 42 -19.95 -17.55 29.39
C SER A 42 -18.45 -17.41 29.28
N ALA A 43 -17.77 -18.54 29.33
CA ALA A 43 -16.33 -18.69 29.21
C ALA A 43 -15.89 -18.38 27.78
N VAL A 44 -14.90 -17.52 27.64
CA VAL A 44 -14.11 -17.31 26.42
C VAL A 44 -12.93 -18.29 26.49
N PRO A 45 -12.67 -19.11 25.48
CA PRO A 45 -11.48 -19.94 25.47
C PRO A 45 -10.25 -19.10 25.06
N PRO A 46 -9.05 -19.40 25.60
CA PRO A 46 -7.84 -18.68 25.27
C PRO A 46 -7.30 -19.11 23.90
N GLN A 47 -6.89 -18.15 23.11
CA GLN A 47 -6.14 -18.35 21.88
C GLN A 47 -4.75 -18.93 22.23
N ALA A 48 -4.43 -20.05 21.62
CA ALA A 48 -3.13 -20.69 21.70
C ALA A 48 -2.10 -19.95 20.87
N GLN A 49 -1.07 -19.44 21.51
CA GLN A 49 0.17 -19.00 20.86
C GLN A 49 0.94 -20.23 20.41
N ALA A 50 1.22 -20.33 19.11
CA ALA A 50 2.17 -21.29 18.57
C ALA A 50 3.59 -20.71 18.66
N GLN A 51 4.36 -21.13 19.65
CA GLN A 51 5.81 -20.99 19.67
C GLN A 51 6.42 -22.17 18.92
N GLY A 52 7.22 -21.88 17.90
CA GLY A 52 8.04 -22.86 17.22
C GLY A 52 9.40 -22.99 17.88
N THR A 53 9.77 -24.17 18.29
CA THR A 53 11.16 -24.53 18.57
C THR A 53 11.43 -25.98 18.18
N GLY A 54 12.50 -26.16 17.35
CA GLY A 54 13.49 -27.22 17.52
C GLY A 54 13.19 -28.63 17.05
N ALA A 55 14.01 -29.02 16.12
CA ALA A 55 14.25 -30.37 15.63
C ALA A 55 14.50 -31.42 16.72
N VAL A 56 14.12 -32.67 16.47
CA VAL A 56 14.95 -33.87 16.72
C VAL A 56 14.36 -35.07 15.96
N HIS A 57 15.28 -35.91 15.46
CA HIS A 57 15.17 -37.19 14.71
C HIS A 57 14.30 -38.28 15.36
N GLY A 58 13.75 -39.11 14.51
CA GLY A 58 13.24 -40.41 14.94
C GLY A 58 12.84 -41.29 13.75
N THR A 59 13.72 -42.21 13.37
CA THR A 59 13.56 -43.36 12.50
C THR A 59 12.67 -44.45 13.10
N THR A 60 11.85 -45.16 12.28
CA THR A 60 11.58 -46.62 12.30
C THR A 60 10.59 -46.96 11.19
N GLN A 61 11.00 -47.62 10.16
CA GLN A 61 10.97 -49.03 9.70
C GLN A 61 9.58 -49.70 9.57
N LEU A 62 9.30 -50.02 8.31
CA LEU A 62 8.87 -51.27 7.67
C LEU A 62 7.68 -52.08 8.24
N ALA A 63 6.72 -52.35 7.37
CA ALA A 63 6.21 -53.71 7.20
C ALA A 63 5.67 -53.91 5.78
N GLU A 64 6.17 -54.95 5.15
CA GLU A 64 5.82 -55.47 3.84
C GLU A 64 4.49 -56.26 3.88
N GLY A 65 3.81 -56.33 2.72
CA GLY A 65 2.71 -57.25 2.49
C GLY A 65 2.44 -57.42 1.00
N ARG A 66 2.98 -58.44 0.42
CA ARG A 66 2.75 -58.94 -0.96
C ARG A 66 1.39 -59.61 -1.10
N THR A 67 0.79 -59.53 -2.32
CA THR A 67 0.54 -60.61 -3.32
C THR A 67 -0.36 -60.08 -4.44
N SER A 68 0.10 -60.12 -5.67
CA SER A 68 -0.12 -61.07 -6.81
C SER A 68 -1.51 -60.97 -7.42
N ALA A 69 -1.64 -60.62 -8.62
CA ALA A 69 -1.42 -61.12 -9.95
C ALA A 69 -2.65 -60.96 -10.85
N ASP A 70 -2.36 -60.65 -12.06
CA ASP A 70 -2.91 -61.05 -13.35
C ASP A 70 -4.05 -60.26 -14.00
N GLY A 71 -3.80 -59.94 -15.29
CA GLY A 71 -4.82 -59.77 -16.30
C GLY A 71 -4.61 -58.67 -17.34
N THR A 72 -3.68 -58.86 -18.25
CA THR A 72 -3.69 -58.47 -19.70
C THR A 72 -4.78 -57.55 -20.22
N GLY A 73 -4.36 -56.50 -20.91
CA GLY A 73 -5.19 -55.70 -21.81
C GLY A 73 -4.44 -54.47 -22.35
N ALA A 74 -3.64 -54.68 -23.42
CA ALA A 74 -3.07 -53.58 -24.19
C ALA A 74 -4.18 -52.85 -24.95
N HIS A 75 -4.29 -51.55 -24.72
CA HIS A 75 -4.79 -50.61 -25.70
C HIS A 75 -3.78 -49.42 -25.71
N GLU A 76 -2.99 -49.41 -26.76
CA GLU A 76 -2.29 -48.20 -27.22
C GLU A 76 -3.38 -47.23 -27.69
N ASP A 77 -3.60 -46.18 -26.92
CA ASP A 77 -4.30 -44.99 -27.34
C ASP A 77 -3.25 -43.90 -27.59
N ASP A 78 -2.88 -43.74 -28.85
CA ASP A 78 -2.13 -42.63 -29.35
C ASP A 78 -2.96 -41.35 -29.22
N GLY A 79 -3.11 -40.89 -28.00
CA GLY A 79 -3.63 -39.55 -27.66
C GLY A 79 -2.58 -38.51 -28.04
N LYS A 80 -2.47 -38.14 -29.31
CA LYS A 80 -2.00 -36.84 -29.71
C LYS A 80 -2.88 -35.79 -29.03
N SER A 81 -2.44 -35.26 -27.92
CA SER A 81 -2.90 -33.95 -27.44
C SER A 81 -2.44 -32.93 -28.48
N ASP A 82 -3.39 -32.45 -29.27
CA ASP A 82 -3.24 -31.24 -30.06
C ASP A 82 -3.11 -30.03 -29.06
N ASP A 83 -1.94 -29.86 -28.45
CA ASP A 83 -1.48 -28.64 -27.85
C ASP A 83 -1.16 -27.64 -28.99
N LYS A 84 -2.20 -27.22 -29.69
CA LYS A 84 -2.20 -26.06 -30.59
C LYS A 84 -3.10 -24.97 -30.03
N ASP A 85 -2.74 -24.42 -28.87
CA ASP A 85 -3.13 -23.09 -28.42
C ASP A 85 -1.96 -22.45 -27.69
N GLY A 86 -0.81 -22.35 -28.34
CA GLY A 86 0.25 -21.45 -27.92
C GLY A 86 -0.20 -20.03 -28.24
N ALA A 87 -0.48 -19.22 -27.21
CA ALA A 87 -0.70 -17.80 -27.40
C ALA A 87 0.50 -17.19 -28.14
N ASP A 88 0.24 -16.54 -29.28
CA ASP A 88 1.31 -15.98 -30.12
C ASP A 88 1.97 -14.77 -29.48
N ASN A 89 1.21 -14.01 -28.63
CA ASN A 89 1.68 -12.79 -27.98
C ASN A 89 1.42 -12.86 -26.46
N VAL A 90 2.41 -13.27 -25.70
CA VAL A 90 2.33 -13.34 -24.23
C VAL A 90 3.02 -12.13 -23.59
N LEU A 91 2.30 -11.38 -22.77
CA LEU A 91 2.85 -10.32 -21.93
C LEU A 91 3.25 -10.88 -20.57
N THR A 92 4.53 -11.02 -20.31
CA THR A 92 5.03 -11.56 -19.04
C THR A 92 5.59 -10.48 -18.14
N VAL A 93 5.01 -10.32 -16.96
CA VAL A 93 5.35 -9.31 -15.94
C VAL A 93 6.04 -10.00 -14.78
N ALA A 94 7.27 -9.61 -14.45
CA ALA A 94 7.93 -10.10 -13.24
C ALA A 94 7.29 -9.47 -12.00
N VAL A 95 7.08 -10.26 -10.95
CA VAL A 95 6.63 -9.78 -9.64
C VAL A 95 7.46 -10.41 -8.54
N SER A 96 7.80 -9.64 -7.50
CA SER A 96 8.61 -10.11 -6.36
C SER A 96 7.78 -10.34 -5.08
N GLN A 97 6.51 -9.98 -5.11
CA GLN A 97 5.60 -10.17 -3.98
C GLN A 97 4.70 -11.36 -4.23
N SER A 98 4.63 -12.28 -3.26
CA SER A 98 3.68 -13.41 -3.28
C SER A 98 2.25 -12.91 -3.12
N VAL A 99 1.31 -13.58 -3.80
CA VAL A 99 -0.13 -13.40 -3.60
C VAL A 99 -0.50 -13.83 -2.19
N ASP A 100 -1.20 -12.96 -1.45
CA ASP A 100 -1.76 -13.30 -0.13
C ASP A 100 -3.12 -13.98 -0.26
N SER A 101 -3.96 -13.52 -1.19
CA SER A 101 -5.24 -14.13 -1.52
C SER A 101 -5.72 -13.67 -2.89
N LEU A 102 -6.49 -14.50 -3.59
CA LEU A 102 -7.28 -14.12 -4.78
C LEU A 102 -8.73 -13.75 -4.41
N SER A 103 -9.07 -13.76 -3.12
CA SER A 103 -10.36 -13.28 -2.63
C SER A 103 -10.33 -11.76 -2.43
N PRO A 104 -11.21 -10.98 -3.09
CA PRO A 104 -11.33 -9.53 -2.87
C PRO A 104 -11.69 -9.14 -1.44
N PHE A 105 -12.17 -10.07 -0.64
CA PHE A 105 -12.54 -9.84 0.76
C PHE A 105 -11.34 -10.01 1.73
N LEU A 106 -10.25 -10.68 1.31
CA LEU A 106 -9.08 -10.99 2.13
C LEU A 106 -7.81 -10.31 1.68
N ALA A 107 -7.65 -10.09 0.38
CA ALA A 107 -6.40 -9.62 -0.22
C ALA A 107 -6.03 -8.19 0.17
N GLN A 108 -4.79 -7.99 0.61
CA GLN A 108 -4.25 -6.68 1.01
C GLN A 108 -2.95 -6.33 0.30
N ARG A 109 -2.25 -7.32 -0.29
CA ARG A 109 -1.00 -7.08 -1.00
C ARG A 109 -1.23 -6.47 -2.38
N LEU A 110 -0.29 -5.60 -2.80
CA LEU A 110 -0.36 -4.88 -4.07
C LEU A 110 -0.52 -5.81 -5.28
N VAL A 111 0.19 -6.95 -5.32
CA VAL A 111 0.07 -7.91 -6.42
C VAL A 111 -1.34 -8.47 -6.52
N SER A 112 -1.96 -8.84 -5.40
CA SER A 112 -3.32 -9.39 -5.36
C SER A 112 -4.36 -8.35 -5.75
N THR A 113 -4.28 -7.14 -5.18
CA THR A 113 -5.21 -6.04 -5.50
C THR A 113 -5.04 -5.57 -6.96
N SER A 114 -3.82 -5.59 -7.51
CA SER A 114 -3.58 -5.32 -8.94
C SER A 114 -4.26 -6.37 -9.84
N VAL A 115 -4.22 -7.64 -9.46
CA VAL A 115 -4.93 -8.72 -10.17
C VAL A 115 -6.45 -8.52 -10.08
N HIS A 116 -6.98 -8.12 -8.91
CA HIS A 116 -8.42 -7.84 -8.78
C HIS A 116 -8.90 -6.73 -9.72
N ARG A 117 -8.08 -5.69 -9.97
CA ARG A 117 -8.41 -4.63 -10.94
C ARG A 117 -8.46 -5.11 -12.38
N LEU A 118 -7.86 -6.26 -12.67
CA LEU A 118 -7.89 -6.88 -13.99
C LEU A 118 -9.10 -7.79 -14.19
N ILE A 119 -9.58 -8.44 -13.12
CA ILE A 119 -10.63 -9.45 -13.23
C ILE A 119 -12.01 -8.95 -12.77
N TYR A 120 -12.07 -7.84 -12.01
CA TYR A 120 -13.33 -7.27 -11.52
C TYR A 120 -13.43 -5.79 -11.89
N GLU A 121 -14.65 -5.34 -12.21
CA GLU A 121 -14.98 -3.92 -12.26
C GLU A 121 -15.31 -3.39 -10.87
N TYR A 122 -15.05 -2.09 -10.69
CA TYR A 122 -15.40 -1.29 -9.53
C TYR A 122 -16.59 -0.41 -9.89
N LEU A 123 -17.28 0.20 -8.94
CA LEU A 123 -18.36 1.15 -9.26
C LEU A 123 -17.83 2.28 -10.15
N THR A 124 -16.70 2.84 -9.77
CA THR A 124 -15.97 3.87 -10.52
C THR A 124 -14.54 3.41 -10.73
N ASN A 125 -13.91 3.87 -11.78
CA ASN A 125 -12.48 3.73 -12.03
C ASN A 125 -11.81 5.10 -11.99
N TYR A 126 -10.50 5.13 -12.16
CA TYR A 126 -9.74 6.37 -12.29
C TYR A 126 -9.25 6.55 -13.71
N ASP A 127 -9.30 7.78 -14.20
CA ASP A 127 -8.81 8.16 -15.54
C ASP A 127 -7.30 7.96 -15.63
N ALA A 128 -6.82 7.51 -16.79
CA ALA A 128 -5.39 7.35 -17.01
C ALA A 128 -4.65 8.70 -17.04
N GLU A 129 -5.31 9.78 -17.53
CA GLU A 129 -4.67 11.08 -17.72
C GLU A 129 -4.39 11.81 -16.39
N ASP A 130 -5.40 11.91 -15.51
CA ASP A 130 -5.34 12.76 -14.32
C ASP A 130 -5.82 12.08 -13.02
N ALA A 131 -6.13 10.78 -13.09
CA ALA A 131 -6.62 9.98 -11.98
C ALA A 131 -7.96 10.49 -11.37
N ARG A 132 -8.77 11.28 -12.10
CA ARG A 132 -10.13 11.64 -11.67
C ARG A 132 -11.06 10.42 -11.73
N PRO A 133 -12.12 10.38 -10.92
CA PRO A 133 -13.12 9.31 -11.00
C PRO A 133 -13.85 9.32 -12.36
N ILE A 134 -13.91 8.16 -13.00
CA ILE A 134 -14.62 7.92 -14.26
C ILE A 134 -15.55 6.70 -14.15
N PRO A 135 -16.49 6.51 -15.10
CA PRO A 135 -17.35 5.34 -15.13
C PRO A 135 -16.58 4.01 -15.14
N GLY A 136 -16.99 3.12 -14.22
CA GLY A 136 -16.68 1.69 -14.20
C GLY A 136 -17.95 0.88 -14.44
N LEU A 137 -18.35 0.05 -13.46
CA LEU A 137 -19.64 -0.65 -13.48
C LEU A 137 -20.80 0.35 -13.41
N ALA A 138 -20.66 1.44 -12.66
CA ALA A 138 -21.60 2.56 -12.68
C ALA A 138 -21.26 3.52 -13.81
N THR A 139 -22.27 3.97 -14.57
CA THR A 139 -22.14 4.94 -15.67
C THR A 139 -22.41 6.37 -15.24
N ALA A 140 -23.12 6.56 -14.14
CA ALA A 140 -23.44 7.85 -13.53
C ALA A 140 -23.73 7.66 -12.03
N TRP A 141 -23.57 8.75 -11.28
CA TRP A 141 -23.87 8.80 -9.84
C TRP A 141 -24.25 10.19 -9.41
N SER A 142 -25.06 10.27 -8.36
CA SER A 142 -25.45 11.53 -7.75
C SER A 142 -25.82 11.38 -6.29
N PRO A 143 -25.43 12.33 -5.43
CA PRO A 143 -25.96 12.40 -4.06
C PRO A 143 -27.32 13.09 -4.01
N SER A 144 -28.15 12.73 -3.02
CA SER A 144 -29.35 13.47 -2.63
C SER A 144 -29.01 14.90 -2.12
N PRO A 145 -29.97 15.83 -2.05
CA PRO A 145 -29.71 17.19 -1.53
C PRO A 145 -29.12 17.22 -0.11
N ASP A 146 -29.54 16.30 0.77
CA ASP A 146 -29.03 16.15 2.14
C ASP A 146 -27.70 15.40 2.21
N LYS A 147 -27.18 14.91 1.05
CA LYS A 147 -25.92 14.17 0.93
C LYS A 147 -25.89 12.83 1.68
N LEU A 148 -27.04 12.31 2.10
CA LEU A 148 -27.14 11.05 2.84
C LEU A 148 -27.49 9.86 1.95
N THR A 149 -27.87 10.07 0.71
CA THR A 149 -28.22 8.99 -0.21
C THR A 149 -27.47 9.18 -1.53
N TRP A 150 -26.75 8.16 -1.94
CA TRP A 150 -26.08 8.11 -3.26
C TRP A 150 -26.78 7.12 -4.15
N THR A 151 -27.09 7.56 -5.37
CA THR A 151 -27.70 6.72 -6.40
C THR A 151 -26.71 6.53 -7.53
N TYR A 152 -26.43 5.29 -7.90
CA TYR A 152 -25.56 4.90 -9.01
C TYR A 152 -26.40 4.24 -10.10
N THR A 153 -26.19 4.66 -11.34
CA THR A 153 -26.78 4.01 -12.52
C THR A 153 -25.81 2.94 -13.02
N ILE A 154 -26.21 1.68 -12.97
CA ILE A 154 -25.37 0.53 -13.36
C ILE A 154 -25.44 0.32 -14.88
N ARG A 155 -24.32 -0.08 -15.46
CA ARG A 155 -24.13 -0.36 -16.89
C ARG A 155 -25.02 -1.52 -17.35
N LYS A 156 -25.85 -1.29 -18.37
CA LYS A 156 -26.82 -2.28 -18.84
C LYS A 156 -26.19 -3.47 -19.60
N ASN A 157 -25.04 -3.23 -20.25
CA ASN A 157 -24.40 -4.21 -21.13
C ASN A 157 -23.10 -4.77 -20.51
N SER A 158 -23.00 -4.80 -19.19
CA SER A 158 -21.92 -5.47 -18.49
C SER A 158 -22.32 -6.91 -18.19
N THR A 159 -21.48 -7.85 -18.58
CA THR A 159 -21.67 -9.28 -18.31
C THR A 159 -20.50 -9.84 -17.51
N TRP A 160 -20.78 -10.82 -16.69
CA TRP A 160 -19.76 -11.68 -16.12
C TRP A 160 -19.18 -12.60 -17.20
N SER A 161 -17.95 -13.07 -17.02
CA SER A 161 -17.29 -13.96 -17.99
C SER A 161 -17.94 -15.32 -18.16
N ASP A 162 -18.99 -15.63 -17.38
CA ASP A 162 -19.88 -16.80 -17.57
C ASP A 162 -21.17 -16.46 -18.36
N GLY A 163 -21.26 -15.25 -18.92
CA GLY A 163 -22.35 -14.76 -19.74
C GLY A 163 -23.55 -14.20 -18.98
N ARG A 164 -23.55 -14.20 -17.66
CA ARG A 164 -24.64 -13.61 -16.86
C ARG A 164 -24.53 -12.09 -16.77
N PRO A 165 -25.64 -11.33 -16.71
CA PRO A 165 -25.59 -9.90 -16.53
C PRO A 165 -24.96 -9.51 -15.18
N ALA A 166 -24.08 -8.50 -15.18
CA ALA A 166 -23.61 -7.83 -13.98
C ALA A 166 -24.56 -6.68 -13.66
N THR A 167 -25.14 -6.68 -12.45
CA THR A 167 -26.26 -5.82 -12.09
C THR A 167 -26.02 -5.08 -10.77
N ALA A 168 -26.92 -4.15 -10.45
CA ALA A 168 -26.94 -3.48 -9.16
C ALA A 168 -27.08 -4.45 -7.96
N GLU A 169 -27.69 -5.63 -8.17
CA GLU A 169 -27.84 -6.64 -7.13
C GLU A 169 -26.48 -7.21 -6.71
N ASP A 170 -25.55 -7.39 -7.66
CA ASP A 170 -24.17 -7.87 -7.35
C ASP A 170 -23.44 -6.86 -6.48
N ALA A 171 -23.52 -5.57 -6.82
CA ALA A 171 -22.92 -4.50 -6.03
C ALA A 171 -23.56 -4.38 -4.65
N ALA A 172 -24.90 -4.42 -4.57
CA ALA A 172 -25.62 -4.37 -3.29
C ALA A 172 -25.27 -5.57 -2.41
N TRP A 173 -25.16 -6.76 -3.00
CA TRP A 173 -24.77 -7.96 -2.29
C TRP A 173 -23.33 -7.85 -1.74
N THR A 174 -22.38 -7.37 -2.57
CA THR A 174 -20.99 -7.20 -2.18
C THR A 174 -20.84 -6.29 -0.96
N PHE A 175 -21.44 -5.10 -1.00
CA PHE A 175 -21.38 -4.16 0.13
C PHE A 175 -22.13 -4.68 1.37
N ASN A 176 -23.34 -5.24 1.19
CA ASN A 176 -24.11 -5.80 2.30
C ASN A 176 -23.39 -6.97 2.97
N LYS A 177 -22.63 -7.78 2.20
CA LYS A 177 -21.82 -8.87 2.77
C LYS A 177 -20.76 -8.31 3.68
N MET A 178 -19.99 -7.30 3.26
CA MET A 178 -18.98 -6.63 4.09
C MET A 178 -19.59 -5.91 5.31
N MET A 179 -20.79 -5.33 5.18
CA MET A 179 -21.47 -4.69 6.31
C MET A 179 -21.92 -5.67 7.40
N LYS A 180 -22.21 -6.91 7.06
CA LYS A 180 -22.86 -7.91 7.94
C LYS A 180 -21.91 -9.00 8.42
N ASP A 181 -20.80 -9.23 7.72
CA ASP A 181 -19.86 -10.31 7.97
C ASP A 181 -18.48 -9.74 8.20
N PRO A 182 -17.92 -9.81 9.44
CA PRO A 182 -16.60 -9.31 9.76
C PRO A 182 -15.47 -9.95 8.94
N ASP A 183 -15.60 -11.23 8.59
CA ASP A 183 -14.59 -11.94 7.81
C ASP A 183 -14.56 -11.42 6.36
N ALA A 184 -15.74 -11.18 5.77
CA ALA A 184 -15.86 -10.52 4.46
C ALA A 184 -15.46 -9.03 4.50
N ALA A 185 -15.36 -8.42 5.67
CA ALA A 185 -14.90 -7.04 5.85
C ALA A 185 -13.37 -6.89 6.00
N THR A 186 -12.61 -7.99 6.04
CA THR A 186 -11.18 -7.98 6.37
C THR A 186 -10.36 -7.03 5.50
N ALA A 187 -10.49 -7.09 4.19
CA ALA A 187 -9.72 -6.22 3.29
C ALA A 187 -10.33 -4.80 3.14
N ASN A 188 -11.65 -4.71 2.92
CA ASN A 188 -12.29 -3.50 2.41
C ASN A 188 -13.43 -2.97 3.29
N GLY A 189 -13.64 -3.52 4.49
CA GLY A 189 -14.76 -3.17 5.38
C GLY A 189 -14.78 -1.71 5.82
N SER A 190 -13.65 -1.02 5.85
CA SER A 190 -13.53 0.39 6.15
C SER A 190 -14.36 1.26 5.20
N PHE A 191 -14.46 0.90 3.92
CA PHE A 191 -15.26 1.62 2.92
C PHE A 191 -16.76 1.60 3.24
N THR A 192 -17.26 0.54 3.90
CA THR A 192 -18.68 0.39 4.24
C THR A 192 -19.02 0.88 5.65
N ALA A 193 -18.06 1.30 6.45
CA ALA A 193 -18.25 1.67 7.86
C ALA A 193 -19.31 2.77 8.07
N ASN A 194 -19.41 3.71 7.11
CA ASN A 194 -20.39 4.80 7.13
C ASN A 194 -21.72 4.46 6.42
N PHE A 195 -21.87 3.25 5.87
CA PHE A 195 -23.10 2.85 5.19
C PHE A 195 -24.19 2.50 6.25
N ALA A 196 -25.39 3.01 6.05
CA ALA A 196 -26.56 2.66 6.84
C ALA A 196 -27.37 1.54 6.15
N GLU A 197 -27.47 1.60 4.82
CA GLU A 197 -28.24 0.66 4.01
C GLU A 197 -27.73 0.67 2.57
N VAL A 198 -27.74 -0.49 1.91
CA VAL A 198 -27.44 -0.63 0.48
C VAL A 198 -28.53 -1.47 -0.16
N THR A 199 -29.17 -0.94 -1.21
CA THR A 199 -30.27 -1.60 -1.92
C THR A 199 -30.10 -1.52 -3.43
N ALA A 200 -30.69 -2.47 -4.13
CA ALA A 200 -30.84 -2.48 -5.58
C ALA A 200 -32.35 -2.60 -5.90
N PRO A 201 -33.07 -1.47 -6.07
CA PRO A 201 -34.52 -1.48 -6.35
C PRO A 201 -34.84 -2.10 -7.71
N ASP A 202 -33.91 -2.05 -8.63
CA ASP A 202 -33.95 -2.69 -9.95
C ASP A 202 -32.53 -3.04 -10.43
N PRO A 203 -32.36 -3.84 -11.50
CA PRO A 203 -31.03 -4.27 -11.97
C PRO A 203 -30.07 -3.14 -12.38
N GLY A 204 -30.60 -1.96 -12.72
CA GLY A 204 -29.85 -0.79 -13.19
C GLY A 204 -29.57 0.25 -12.12
N THR A 205 -30.11 0.12 -10.92
CA THR A 205 -30.04 1.17 -9.89
C THR A 205 -29.50 0.64 -8.57
N LEU A 206 -28.36 1.16 -8.14
CA LEU A 206 -27.80 0.92 -6.80
C LEU A 206 -28.02 2.17 -5.94
N VAL A 207 -28.56 1.98 -4.72
CA VAL A 207 -28.79 3.05 -3.75
C VAL A 207 -28.00 2.75 -2.47
N ILE A 208 -27.14 3.69 -2.05
CA ILE A 208 -26.37 3.61 -0.80
C ILE A 208 -26.82 4.75 0.12
N ARG A 209 -27.36 4.42 1.28
CA ARG A 209 -27.67 5.38 2.34
C ARG A 209 -26.53 5.43 3.35
N LEU A 210 -26.14 6.64 3.74
CA LEU A 210 -25.05 6.92 4.65
C LEU A 210 -25.58 7.30 6.04
N LYS A 211 -24.79 7.02 7.08
CA LYS A 211 -25.04 7.49 8.45
C LYS A 211 -24.77 8.99 8.60
N LYS A 212 -23.80 9.52 7.84
CA LYS A 212 -23.42 10.93 7.76
C LYS A 212 -22.91 11.24 6.34
N PRO A 213 -22.99 12.50 5.87
CA PRO A 213 -22.44 12.87 4.56
C PRO A 213 -20.98 12.43 4.39
N GLN A 214 -20.61 12.03 3.15
CA GLN A 214 -19.28 11.56 2.79
C GLN A 214 -19.01 11.93 1.34
N ALA A 215 -17.92 12.67 1.07
CA ALA A 215 -17.61 13.19 -0.25
C ALA A 215 -16.88 12.18 -1.17
N ASN A 216 -16.05 11.28 -0.60
CA ASN A 216 -15.25 10.32 -1.34
C ASN A 216 -16.01 9.07 -1.82
N MET A 217 -17.30 9.17 -2.00
CA MET A 217 -18.12 8.05 -2.50
C MET A 217 -17.82 7.65 -3.95
N THR A 218 -17.08 8.46 -4.68
CA THR A 218 -16.55 8.11 -6.01
C THR A 218 -15.18 7.43 -5.95
N ALA A 219 -14.66 7.19 -4.75
CA ALA A 219 -13.37 6.56 -4.51
C ALA A 219 -13.53 5.26 -3.70
N LEU A 220 -14.65 4.55 -3.89
CA LEU A 220 -14.90 3.24 -3.25
C LEU A 220 -14.05 2.18 -3.94
N ASP A 221 -12.88 1.92 -3.40
CA ASP A 221 -11.93 0.96 -3.94
C ASP A 221 -12.29 -0.49 -3.57
N VAL A 222 -13.48 -0.92 -3.99
CA VAL A 222 -14.06 -2.23 -3.70
C VAL A 222 -14.39 -2.95 -5.02
N PRO A 223 -13.76 -4.10 -5.32
CA PRO A 223 -14.12 -4.93 -6.45
C PRO A 223 -15.56 -5.44 -6.28
N ILE A 224 -16.39 -5.29 -7.31
CA ILE A 224 -17.74 -5.87 -7.30
C ILE A 224 -17.65 -7.32 -7.74
N VAL A 225 -18.23 -8.23 -6.97
CA VAL A 225 -18.13 -9.67 -7.22
C VAL A 225 -19.48 -10.28 -7.69
N PRO A 226 -19.49 -11.38 -8.46
CA PRO A 226 -20.70 -12.03 -8.93
C PRO A 226 -21.45 -12.70 -7.77
N LYS A 227 -22.59 -12.14 -7.38
CA LYS A 227 -23.43 -12.68 -6.27
C LYS A 227 -23.67 -14.18 -6.41
N HIS A 228 -24.07 -14.64 -7.61
CA HIS A 228 -24.44 -16.04 -7.87
C HIS A 228 -23.30 -17.05 -7.64
N ILE A 229 -22.03 -16.59 -7.60
CA ILE A 229 -20.86 -17.41 -7.22
C ILE A 229 -20.61 -17.27 -5.71
N TRP A 230 -20.50 -16.02 -5.23
CA TRP A 230 -20.01 -15.72 -3.90
C TRP A 230 -21.05 -15.95 -2.79
N GLU A 231 -22.34 -15.96 -3.09
CA GLU A 231 -23.39 -16.31 -2.11
C GLU A 231 -23.31 -17.77 -1.62
N LYS A 232 -22.56 -18.62 -2.36
CA LYS A 232 -22.33 -20.04 -2.01
C LYS A 232 -21.11 -20.24 -1.12
N VAL A 233 -20.32 -19.21 -0.87
CA VAL A 233 -19.15 -19.27 0.01
C VAL A 233 -19.62 -19.30 1.45
N GLY A 234 -19.32 -20.41 2.14
CA GLY A 234 -19.76 -20.61 3.53
C GLY A 234 -18.85 -19.94 4.57
N ASP A 235 -17.54 -19.86 4.28
CA ASP A 235 -16.52 -19.30 5.17
C ASP A 235 -15.65 -18.32 4.42
N PHE A 236 -15.79 -17.02 4.73
CA PHE A 236 -15.03 -15.93 4.10
C PHE A 236 -13.65 -15.76 4.69
N SER A 237 -13.38 -16.28 5.89
CA SER A 237 -12.08 -16.13 6.54
C SER A 237 -10.97 -16.96 5.86
N THR A 238 -11.34 -18.01 5.15
CA THR A 238 -10.41 -18.97 4.55
C THR A 238 -10.57 -19.16 3.03
N PHE A 239 -11.61 -18.59 2.43
CA PHE A 239 -11.88 -18.76 1.00
C PHE A 239 -10.98 -17.86 0.15
N ASN A 240 -9.91 -18.44 -0.40
CA ASN A 240 -8.91 -17.74 -1.23
C ASN A 240 -9.28 -17.57 -2.71
N ASN A 241 -10.36 -18.15 -3.18
CA ASN A 241 -10.79 -18.13 -4.59
C ASN A 241 -9.73 -18.70 -5.58
N ASP A 242 -8.97 -19.70 -5.14
CA ASP A 242 -7.80 -20.26 -5.83
C ASP A 242 -7.98 -21.74 -6.25
N THR A 243 -9.20 -22.27 -6.17
CA THR A 243 -9.48 -23.70 -6.40
C THR A 243 -10.30 -24.01 -7.65
N ARG A 244 -10.90 -22.96 -8.25
CA ARG A 244 -11.74 -23.13 -9.45
C ARG A 244 -11.39 -22.08 -10.50
N PHE A 245 -10.96 -22.54 -11.65
CA PHE A 245 -10.64 -21.70 -12.82
C PHE A 245 -11.54 -22.09 -14.03
N PRO A 246 -11.82 -21.14 -14.93
CA PRO A 246 -11.52 -19.73 -14.82
C PRO A 246 -12.32 -19.03 -13.72
N VAL A 247 -11.72 -18.00 -13.10
CA VAL A 247 -12.43 -17.14 -12.14
C VAL A 247 -13.42 -16.26 -12.87
N VAL A 248 -14.68 -16.28 -12.42
CA VAL A 248 -15.74 -15.45 -13.00
C VAL A 248 -15.58 -13.99 -12.58
N GLY A 249 -15.33 -13.11 -13.53
CA GLY A 249 -15.15 -11.69 -13.37
C GLY A 249 -15.77 -10.90 -14.52
N ASN A 250 -15.74 -9.57 -14.46
CA ASN A 250 -16.24 -8.66 -15.50
C ASN A 250 -15.23 -7.56 -15.85
N GLY A 251 -13.99 -7.71 -15.43
CA GLY A 251 -12.87 -6.86 -15.81
C GLY A 251 -12.31 -7.18 -17.19
N PRO A 252 -11.22 -6.49 -17.61
CA PRO A 252 -10.62 -6.67 -18.94
C PRO A 252 -9.95 -8.05 -19.14
N PHE A 253 -9.65 -8.76 -18.08
CA PHE A 253 -9.04 -10.09 -18.14
C PHE A 253 -9.82 -11.11 -17.34
N VAL A 254 -9.66 -12.38 -17.70
CA VAL A 254 -10.18 -13.56 -16.99
C VAL A 254 -9.00 -14.34 -16.45
N LEU A 255 -8.99 -14.61 -15.14
CA LEU A 255 -7.96 -15.42 -14.49
C LEU A 255 -8.19 -16.89 -14.80
N THR A 256 -7.25 -17.53 -15.51
CA THR A 256 -7.36 -18.90 -16.03
C THR A 256 -6.57 -19.92 -15.25
N ASP A 257 -5.47 -19.51 -14.61
CA ASP A 257 -4.63 -20.42 -13.82
C ASP A 257 -3.79 -19.65 -12.80
N PHE A 258 -3.49 -20.28 -11.67
CA PHE A 258 -2.69 -19.72 -10.60
C PHE A 258 -1.88 -20.81 -9.90
N LYS A 259 -0.61 -20.52 -9.70
CA LYS A 259 0.26 -21.37 -8.89
C LYS A 259 1.07 -20.52 -7.93
N VAL A 260 0.88 -20.77 -6.62
CA VAL A 260 1.53 -19.99 -5.54
C VAL A 260 3.04 -19.90 -5.78
N ASP A 261 3.60 -18.71 -5.64
CA ASP A 261 5.01 -18.39 -5.80
C ASP A 261 5.62 -18.81 -7.15
N GLN A 262 4.79 -18.98 -8.18
CA GLN A 262 5.24 -19.28 -9.52
C GLN A 262 4.64 -18.34 -10.56
N TYR A 263 3.31 -18.33 -10.73
CA TYR A 263 2.65 -17.51 -11.75
C TYR A 263 1.16 -17.29 -11.48
N ILE A 264 0.64 -16.25 -12.16
CA ILE A 264 -0.79 -15.97 -12.35
C ILE A 264 -0.99 -15.82 -13.85
N ARG A 265 -1.93 -16.56 -14.45
CA ARG A 265 -2.25 -16.51 -15.88
C ARG A 265 -3.62 -15.92 -16.12
N LEU A 266 -3.70 -14.98 -17.05
CA LEU A 266 -4.93 -14.31 -17.43
C LEU A 266 -5.03 -14.27 -18.93
N ARG A 267 -6.25 -14.51 -19.48
CA ARG A 267 -6.56 -14.29 -20.88
C ARG A 267 -7.42 -13.01 -21.03
N PRO A 268 -7.47 -12.39 -22.22
CA PRO A 268 -8.42 -11.33 -22.51
C PRO A 268 -9.87 -11.73 -22.20
N ASN A 269 -10.63 -10.76 -21.71
CA ASN A 269 -12.09 -10.84 -21.69
C ASN A 269 -12.63 -10.20 -22.98
N GLU A 270 -13.03 -11.03 -23.92
CA GLU A 270 -13.51 -10.59 -25.24
C GLU A 270 -14.78 -9.73 -25.12
N ASP A 271 -15.59 -9.96 -24.06
CA ASP A 271 -16.84 -9.25 -23.81
C ASP A 271 -16.65 -8.00 -22.92
N PHE A 272 -15.40 -7.59 -22.68
CA PHE A 272 -15.14 -6.42 -21.85
C PHE A 272 -15.71 -5.16 -22.51
N TRP A 273 -16.54 -4.45 -21.81
CA TRP A 273 -17.33 -3.32 -22.37
C TRP A 273 -16.49 -2.17 -22.97
N ARG A 274 -15.23 -2.04 -22.60
CA ARG A 274 -14.27 -1.04 -23.12
C ARG A 274 -13.46 -1.58 -24.31
N GLY A 275 -13.67 -2.83 -24.70
CA GLY A 275 -12.92 -3.58 -25.69
C GLY A 275 -11.89 -4.51 -25.07
N ALA A 276 -11.60 -5.62 -25.74
CA ALA A 276 -10.67 -6.63 -25.28
C ALA A 276 -9.22 -6.11 -25.28
N PRO A 277 -8.36 -6.57 -24.33
CA PRO A 277 -6.91 -6.41 -24.40
C PRO A 277 -6.34 -7.01 -25.70
N LYS A 278 -5.13 -6.56 -26.10
CA LYS A 278 -4.53 -6.93 -27.40
C LYS A 278 -3.50 -8.06 -27.31
N PHE A 279 -3.02 -8.40 -26.12
CA PHE A 279 -2.17 -9.57 -25.89
C PHE A 279 -3.06 -10.81 -25.68
N ASP A 280 -2.64 -11.96 -26.19
CA ASP A 280 -3.39 -13.23 -26.09
C ASP A 280 -3.35 -13.79 -24.65
N GLU A 281 -2.27 -13.51 -23.91
CA GLU A 281 -2.12 -13.88 -22.51
C GLU A 281 -1.34 -12.83 -21.74
N LEU A 282 -1.72 -12.60 -20.47
CA LEU A 282 -0.98 -11.82 -19.48
C LEU A 282 -0.54 -12.76 -18.36
N VAL A 283 0.77 -12.85 -18.10
CA VAL A 283 1.35 -13.70 -17.08
C VAL A 283 2.11 -12.89 -16.06
N PHE A 284 1.71 -12.91 -14.79
CA PHE A 284 2.55 -12.44 -13.70
C PHE A 284 3.42 -13.62 -13.23
N ARG A 285 4.74 -13.47 -13.36
CA ARG A 285 5.72 -14.51 -13.00
C ARG A 285 6.48 -14.09 -11.75
N TYR A 286 6.48 -14.96 -10.74
CA TYR A 286 7.16 -14.68 -9.47
C TYR A 286 8.67 -14.86 -9.59
N TYR A 287 9.40 -13.86 -9.10
CA TYR A 287 10.86 -13.86 -8.94
C TYR A 287 11.21 -13.44 -7.52
N LYS A 288 11.84 -14.33 -6.77
CA LYS A 288 12.31 -14.03 -5.42
C LYS A 288 13.45 -13.01 -5.41
N ASP A 289 14.21 -12.95 -6.50
CA ASP A 289 15.42 -12.15 -6.66
C ASP A 289 15.25 -11.15 -7.81
N GLY A 290 15.46 -9.86 -7.54
CA GLY A 290 15.33 -8.79 -8.54
C GLY A 290 16.37 -8.88 -9.66
N ASP A 291 17.59 -9.32 -9.37
CA ASP A 291 18.63 -9.47 -10.41
C ASP A 291 18.30 -10.62 -11.36
N ALA A 292 17.67 -11.69 -10.85
CA ALA A 292 17.13 -12.76 -11.69
C ALA A 292 16.02 -12.25 -12.62
N ALA A 293 15.12 -11.38 -12.14
CA ALA A 293 14.09 -10.75 -12.97
C ALA A 293 14.71 -9.85 -14.06
N VAL A 294 15.73 -9.04 -13.72
CA VAL A 294 16.48 -8.22 -14.67
C VAL A 294 17.20 -9.07 -15.72
N ALA A 295 17.81 -10.19 -15.31
CA ALA A 295 18.44 -11.12 -16.24
C ALA A 295 17.42 -11.77 -17.20
N ALA A 296 16.24 -12.12 -16.71
CA ALA A 296 15.14 -12.63 -17.52
C ALA A 296 14.63 -11.59 -18.53
N LEU A 297 14.52 -10.30 -18.11
CA LEU A 297 14.18 -9.19 -19.03
C LEU A 297 15.21 -9.07 -20.16
N ARG A 298 16.50 -9.10 -19.85
CA ARG A 298 17.58 -9.04 -20.85
C ARG A 298 17.51 -10.17 -21.87
N LYS A 299 17.12 -11.38 -21.44
CA LYS A 299 16.98 -12.55 -22.31
C LYS A 299 15.66 -12.58 -23.08
N GLY A 300 14.69 -11.71 -22.75
CA GLY A 300 13.34 -11.73 -23.32
C GLY A 300 12.43 -12.81 -22.73
N GLU A 301 12.78 -13.40 -21.61
CA GLU A 301 11.95 -14.38 -20.88
C GLU A 301 10.81 -13.70 -20.10
N VAL A 302 10.93 -12.40 -19.81
CA VAL A 302 9.87 -11.52 -19.30
C VAL A 302 9.86 -10.23 -20.12
N SER A 303 8.66 -9.65 -20.24
CA SER A 303 8.39 -8.43 -21.02
C SER A 303 8.56 -7.16 -20.18
N PHE A 304 8.40 -7.28 -18.86
CA PHE A 304 8.34 -6.15 -17.94
C PHE A 304 8.87 -6.51 -16.54
N VAL A 305 9.62 -5.59 -15.92
CA VAL A 305 10.11 -5.69 -14.54
C VAL A 305 9.81 -4.39 -13.80
N PRO A 306 9.02 -4.41 -12.72
CA PRO A 306 8.78 -3.27 -11.84
C PRO A 306 9.80 -3.17 -10.72
N ASN A 307 9.76 -2.06 -9.98
CA ASN A 307 10.49 -1.85 -8.72
C ASN A 307 12.00 -2.09 -8.81
N LEU A 308 12.61 -1.60 -9.89
CA LEU A 308 14.06 -1.66 -10.06
C LEU A 308 14.77 -0.82 -9.00
N THR A 309 15.90 -1.30 -8.54
CA THR A 309 16.84 -0.44 -7.81
C THR A 309 17.51 0.54 -8.79
N PRO A 310 18.03 1.70 -8.33
CA PRO A 310 18.77 2.62 -9.18
C PRO A 310 19.91 1.95 -9.96
N ALA A 311 20.65 1.04 -9.33
CA ALA A 311 21.74 0.30 -9.97
C ALA A 311 21.24 -0.64 -11.09
N GLN A 312 20.12 -1.32 -10.88
CA GLN A 312 19.49 -2.15 -11.92
C GLN A 312 19.00 -1.30 -13.08
N ALA A 313 18.32 -0.16 -12.80
CA ALA A 313 17.87 0.77 -13.82
C ALA A 313 19.03 1.29 -14.67
N ALA A 314 20.09 1.82 -14.02
CA ALA A 314 21.31 2.28 -14.70
C ALA A 314 21.94 1.18 -15.57
N SER A 315 21.93 -0.09 -15.11
CA SER A 315 22.43 -1.22 -15.89
C SER A 315 21.64 -1.48 -17.16
N LEU A 316 20.38 -1.01 -17.25
CA LEU A 316 19.47 -1.25 -18.36
C LEU A 316 19.35 -0.06 -19.33
N GLU A 317 19.82 1.15 -18.97
CA GLU A 317 19.65 2.38 -19.77
C GLU A 317 20.12 2.26 -21.22
N ASN A 318 21.19 1.50 -21.48
CA ASN A 318 21.74 1.30 -22.82
C ASN A 318 21.53 -0.13 -23.33
N ALA A 319 20.67 -0.92 -22.69
CA ALA A 319 20.40 -2.27 -23.12
C ALA A 319 19.51 -2.28 -24.39
N GLU A 320 19.90 -3.09 -25.37
CA GLU A 320 19.16 -3.20 -26.62
C GLU A 320 17.72 -3.67 -26.39
N ASN A 321 16.76 -3.03 -27.05
CA ASN A 321 15.32 -3.33 -26.95
C ASN A 321 14.73 -3.23 -25.54
N ILE A 322 15.36 -2.50 -24.62
CA ILE A 322 14.84 -2.25 -23.27
C ILE A 322 14.65 -0.74 -23.07
N LYS A 323 13.50 -0.37 -22.56
CA LYS A 323 13.20 1.00 -22.12
C LYS A 323 13.02 1.01 -20.60
N VAL A 324 13.78 1.90 -19.93
CA VAL A 324 13.58 2.21 -18.52
C VAL A 324 12.54 3.32 -18.42
N ASN A 325 11.57 3.13 -17.53
CA ASN A 325 10.58 4.13 -17.13
C ASN A 325 10.95 4.63 -15.74
N ASP A 326 11.40 5.87 -15.66
CA ASP A 326 11.70 6.58 -14.41
C ASP A 326 10.61 7.63 -14.19
N ALA A 327 9.60 7.28 -13.41
CA ALA A 327 8.37 8.05 -13.29
C ALA A 327 8.19 8.60 -11.87
N PRO A 328 7.58 9.79 -11.70
CA PRO A 328 7.17 10.28 -10.38
C PRO A 328 6.34 9.24 -9.63
N GLY A 329 6.84 8.81 -8.48
CA GLY A 329 6.20 7.79 -7.67
C GLY A 329 4.94 8.29 -6.95
N ARG A 330 4.17 7.34 -6.44
CA ARG A 330 2.97 7.62 -5.61
C ARG A 330 3.28 7.54 -4.11
N ARG A 331 4.51 7.21 -3.75
CA ARG A 331 4.95 7.01 -2.37
C ARG A 331 5.73 8.23 -1.88
N PHE A 332 5.59 8.55 -0.62
CA PHE A 332 6.51 9.42 0.10
C PHE A 332 7.38 8.59 1.05
N PHE A 333 8.55 9.13 1.40
CA PHE A 333 9.46 8.61 2.42
C PHE A 333 9.68 9.70 3.47
N ALA A 334 9.32 9.42 4.73
CA ALA A 334 9.20 10.42 5.77
C ALA A 334 9.82 9.96 7.10
N LEU A 335 10.03 10.95 7.98
CA LEU A 335 10.28 10.76 9.40
C LEU A 335 8.97 10.99 10.17
N ALA A 336 8.41 9.95 10.74
CA ALA A 336 7.33 10.01 11.70
C ALA A 336 7.89 10.28 13.09
N THR A 337 7.31 11.23 13.80
CA THR A 337 7.71 11.59 15.17
C THR A 337 6.65 11.13 16.16
N ASN A 338 7.05 10.36 17.17
CA ASN A 338 6.18 10.01 18.29
C ASN A 338 6.08 11.18 19.28
N PRO A 339 4.94 11.88 19.39
CA PRO A 339 4.76 13.00 20.32
C PRO A 339 4.48 12.53 21.76
N GLY A 340 4.70 11.27 22.07
CA GLY A 340 4.26 10.61 23.28
C GLY A 340 2.92 9.92 23.05
N ALA A 341 2.96 8.59 22.95
CA ALA A 341 1.79 7.77 22.65
C ALA A 341 0.65 8.00 23.64
N ARG A 342 -0.56 8.13 23.12
CA ARG A 342 -1.79 8.28 23.91
C ARG A 342 -2.96 7.55 23.28
N ALA A 343 -3.93 7.18 24.09
CA ALA A 343 -5.18 6.58 23.66
C ALA A 343 -6.33 7.61 23.66
N LYS A 344 -7.46 7.28 23.05
CA LYS A 344 -8.68 8.13 23.02
C LYS A 344 -9.19 8.48 24.43
N ASN A 345 -9.04 7.58 25.38
CA ASN A 345 -9.41 7.82 26.79
C ASN A 345 -8.43 8.75 27.56
N GLY A 346 -7.42 9.30 26.87
CA GLY A 346 -6.40 10.19 27.44
C GLY A 346 -5.24 9.47 28.14
N GLY A 347 -5.28 8.14 28.25
CA GLY A 347 -4.21 7.34 28.84
C GLY A 347 -2.93 7.41 28.02
N ARG A 348 -1.81 7.74 28.65
CA ARG A 348 -0.48 7.77 28.01
C ARG A 348 0.19 6.40 28.14
N PHE A 349 1.03 6.06 27.16
CA PHE A 349 1.78 4.81 27.11
C PHE A 349 3.04 4.98 26.26
N GLY A 350 3.84 3.92 26.15
CA GLY A 350 5.09 3.93 25.38
C GLY A 350 6.21 4.72 26.07
N SER A 351 7.31 4.85 25.38
CA SER A 351 8.57 5.40 25.91
C SER A 351 9.16 6.52 25.06
N GLY A 352 8.33 7.23 24.28
CA GLY A 352 8.77 8.35 23.45
C GLY A 352 9.46 9.47 24.23
N HIS A 353 10.51 10.05 23.66
CA HIS A 353 11.33 11.05 24.32
C HIS A 353 10.58 12.39 24.48
N PRO A 354 10.47 12.96 25.70
CA PRO A 354 9.63 14.13 25.97
C PRO A 354 10.06 15.41 25.23
N ALA A 355 11.33 15.55 24.83
CA ALA A 355 11.78 16.70 24.03
C ALA A 355 11.08 16.79 22.65
N LEU A 356 10.58 15.66 22.12
CA LEU A 356 9.83 15.65 20.87
C LEU A 356 8.40 16.21 20.99
N LEU A 357 7.92 16.50 22.19
CA LEU A 357 6.71 17.30 22.40
C LEU A 357 6.92 18.78 22.00
N ASP A 358 8.16 19.27 22.07
CA ASP A 358 8.50 20.64 21.68
C ASP A 358 8.60 20.74 20.13
N PRO A 359 7.75 21.53 19.46
CA PRO A 359 7.80 21.71 18.01
C PRO A 359 9.13 22.35 17.54
N VAL A 360 9.83 23.11 18.42
CA VAL A 360 11.13 23.68 18.08
C VAL A 360 12.16 22.59 17.87
N VAL A 361 12.16 21.53 18.72
CA VAL A 361 13.07 20.40 18.57
C VAL A 361 12.81 19.68 17.26
N ARG A 362 11.53 19.36 16.95
CA ARG A 362 11.18 18.69 15.69
C ARG A 362 11.61 19.46 14.45
N LYS A 363 11.34 20.79 14.43
CA LYS A 363 11.78 21.68 13.34
C LYS A 363 13.29 21.79 13.23
N ALA A 364 13.99 21.91 14.36
CA ALA A 364 15.44 21.97 14.37
C ALA A 364 16.08 20.69 13.80
N LEU A 365 15.61 19.54 14.23
CA LEU A 365 16.07 18.25 13.68
C LEU A 365 15.88 18.18 12.17
N PHE A 366 14.73 18.65 11.65
CA PHE A 366 14.45 18.63 10.22
C PHE A 366 15.25 19.68 9.43
N HIS A 367 15.59 20.86 10.01
CA HIS A 367 16.55 21.79 9.38
C HIS A 367 17.95 21.19 9.21
N ALA A 368 18.32 20.20 9.99
CA ALA A 368 19.59 19.48 9.84
C ALA A 368 19.55 18.32 8.85
N VAL A 369 18.41 18.04 8.22
CA VAL A 369 18.31 16.99 7.20
C VAL A 369 18.63 17.57 5.83
N ASP A 370 19.70 17.06 5.20
CA ASP A 370 20.04 17.40 3.81
C ASP A 370 19.30 16.45 2.85
N ARG A 371 18.09 16.88 2.45
CA ARG A 371 17.24 16.12 1.53
C ARG A 371 17.88 15.96 0.15
N ARG A 372 18.67 16.94 -0.28
CA ARG A 372 19.39 16.87 -1.55
C ARG A 372 20.41 15.72 -1.54
N THR A 373 21.16 15.60 -0.46
CA THR A 373 22.09 14.46 -0.28
C THR A 373 21.34 13.12 -0.26
N ILE A 374 20.16 13.05 0.37
CA ILE A 374 19.33 11.82 0.32
C ILE A 374 18.95 11.49 -1.12
N VAL A 375 18.45 12.46 -1.90
CA VAL A 375 18.13 12.26 -3.33
C VAL A 375 19.34 11.77 -4.10
N ASP A 376 20.48 12.48 -3.99
CA ASP A 376 21.64 12.24 -4.83
C ASP A 376 22.42 10.97 -4.44
N LYS A 377 22.49 10.64 -3.14
CA LYS A 377 23.35 9.55 -2.63
C LYS A 377 22.59 8.27 -2.26
N VAL A 378 21.37 8.39 -1.75
CA VAL A 378 20.58 7.22 -1.35
C VAL A 378 19.71 6.77 -2.51
N PHE A 379 19.01 7.69 -3.16
CA PHE A 379 18.14 7.39 -4.30
C PHE A 379 18.82 7.59 -5.66
N GLN A 380 20.12 7.97 -5.70
CA GLN A 380 20.95 8.12 -6.92
C GLN A 380 20.29 9.01 -7.99
N GLY A 381 19.56 10.04 -7.58
CA GLY A 381 18.84 10.95 -8.46
C GLY A 381 17.40 10.53 -8.78
N HIS A 382 16.97 9.31 -8.43
CA HIS A 382 15.64 8.77 -8.71
C HIS A 382 14.64 9.06 -7.58
N ALA A 383 14.61 10.32 -7.15
CA ALA A 383 13.64 10.87 -6.21
C ALA A 383 13.62 12.39 -6.36
N VAL A 384 12.59 13.02 -5.81
CA VAL A 384 12.55 14.47 -5.63
C VAL A 384 12.47 14.83 -4.14
N GLU A 385 13.00 16.01 -3.76
CA GLU A 385 12.91 16.49 -2.37
C GLU A 385 11.46 16.57 -1.92
N GLY A 386 11.19 16.05 -0.72
CA GLY A 386 9.87 16.06 -0.11
C GLY A 386 9.48 17.44 0.39
N GLU A 387 8.20 17.74 0.30
CA GLU A 387 7.60 18.99 0.78
C GLU A 387 6.31 18.70 1.55
N GLY A 388 5.16 18.59 0.88
CA GLY A 388 3.88 18.20 1.47
C GLY A 388 3.77 16.69 1.74
N TYR A 389 2.66 16.31 2.32
CA TYR A 389 2.39 14.91 2.67
C TYR A 389 1.89 14.08 1.47
N ILE A 390 1.32 14.75 0.46
CA ILE A 390 0.81 14.11 -0.77
C ILE A 390 1.79 14.38 -1.91
N PRO A 391 2.24 13.34 -2.64
CA PRO A 391 3.19 13.48 -3.74
C PRO A 391 2.70 14.40 -4.88
N PRO A 392 3.62 15.10 -5.60
CA PRO A 392 3.27 16.08 -6.63
C PRO A 392 2.49 15.52 -7.81
N ARG A 393 2.52 14.21 -8.07
CA ARG A 393 1.71 13.57 -9.12
C ARG A 393 0.20 13.74 -8.90
N PHE A 394 -0.25 13.96 -7.66
CA PHE A 394 -1.65 14.20 -7.31
C PHE A 394 -1.92 15.71 -7.25
N THR A 395 -1.79 16.37 -8.39
CA THR A 395 -1.85 17.83 -8.54
C THR A 395 -3.02 18.52 -7.83
N PRO A 396 -4.26 18.00 -7.81
CA PRO A 396 -5.36 18.66 -7.12
C PRO A 396 -5.15 18.81 -5.62
N TYR A 397 -4.38 17.92 -5.02
CA TYR A 397 -4.15 17.85 -3.58
C TYR A 397 -2.74 18.26 -3.17
N PHE A 398 -1.80 18.26 -4.09
CA PHE A 398 -0.40 18.58 -3.77
C PHE A 398 -0.27 19.97 -3.16
N TRP A 399 0.50 20.05 -2.08
CA TRP A 399 0.87 21.29 -1.40
C TRP A 399 2.38 21.35 -1.21
N LYS A 400 2.91 22.56 -1.36
CA LYS A 400 4.29 22.88 -1.01
C LYS A 400 4.35 24.14 -0.14
N PRO A 401 5.31 24.22 0.80
CA PRO A 401 5.51 25.41 1.61
C PRO A 401 5.92 26.60 0.74
N ASP A 402 5.46 27.78 1.10
CA ASP A 402 6.03 29.01 0.55
C ASP A 402 7.45 29.26 1.08
N ALA A 403 8.12 30.28 0.55
CA ALA A 403 9.51 30.58 0.91
C ALA A 403 9.70 30.86 2.41
N SER A 404 8.68 31.39 3.10
CA SER A 404 8.73 31.69 4.53
C SER A 404 8.51 30.47 5.43
N GLN A 405 7.73 29.49 4.94
CA GLN A 405 7.41 28.27 5.64
C GLN A 405 8.48 27.17 5.43
N ARG A 406 9.24 27.27 4.33
CA ARG A 406 10.14 26.19 3.90
C ARG A 406 11.23 25.90 4.94
N ILE A 407 11.29 24.64 5.36
CA ILE A 407 12.37 24.11 6.21
C ILE A 407 13.49 23.67 5.26
N ALA A 408 14.38 24.61 4.92
CA ALA A 408 15.59 24.30 4.14
C ALA A 408 16.66 23.66 5.04
N HIS A 409 17.58 22.91 4.43
CA HIS A 409 18.78 22.42 5.12
C HIS A 409 19.60 23.61 5.62
N ASP A 410 19.68 23.79 6.92
CA ASP A 410 20.39 24.86 7.63
C ASP A 410 20.78 24.39 9.04
N PRO A 411 21.92 23.69 9.18
CA PRO A 411 22.40 23.22 10.48
C PRO A 411 22.70 24.35 11.48
N ALA A 412 23.09 25.53 11.00
CA ALA A 412 23.32 26.68 11.87
C ALA A 412 22.00 27.18 12.50
N LYS A 413 20.95 27.29 11.70
CA LYS A 413 19.60 27.60 12.17
C LYS A 413 19.07 26.53 13.10
N ALA A 414 19.30 25.25 12.80
CA ALA A 414 18.95 24.14 13.68
C ALA A 414 19.59 24.30 15.07
N ALA A 415 20.90 24.57 15.10
CA ALA A 415 21.62 24.83 16.35
C ALA A 415 21.05 26.02 17.11
N ALA A 416 20.82 27.16 16.43
CA ALA A 416 20.27 28.40 17.02
C ALA A 416 18.86 28.17 17.61
N LEU A 417 18.00 27.41 16.92
CA LEU A 417 16.66 27.06 17.41
C LEU A 417 16.74 26.24 18.71
N LEU A 418 17.61 25.23 18.77
CA LEU A 418 17.81 24.43 19.97
C LEU A 418 18.37 25.25 21.14
N ASP A 419 19.37 26.12 20.86
CA ASP A 419 19.95 27.01 21.89
C ASP A 419 18.93 27.99 22.44
N GLY A 420 18.13 28.61 21.56
CA GLY A 420 17.06 29.55 21.91
C GLY A 420 15.94 28.91 22.73
N ALA A 421 15.63 27.64 22.47
CA ALA A 421 14.65 26.85 23.22
C ALA A 421 15.21 26.29 24.54
N GLY A 422 16.51 26.48 24.82
CA GLY A 422 17.15 26.05 26.07
C GLY A 422 17.77 24.65 26.02
N TYR A 423 17.84 24.02 24.86
CA TYR A 423 18.53 22.73 24.64
C TYR A 423 20.00 22.96 24.34
N ARG A 424 20.80 23.25 25.35
CA ARG A 424 22.21 23.67 25.22
C ARG A 424 23.18 22.48 25.28
N LYS A 425 24.33 22.62 24.60
CA LYS A 425 25.42 21.65 24.72
C LYS A 425 26.03 21.70 26.13
N ASN A 426 26.19 20.53 26.74
CA ASN A 426 26.91 20.36 28.01
C ASN A 426 28.43 20.29 27.79
N GLY A 427 29.20 20.09 28.84
CA GLY A 427 30.68 20.03 28.77
C GLY A 427 31.25 18.89 27.93
N SER A 428 30.46 17.87 27.60
CA SER A 428 30.83 16.80 26.68
C SER A 428 30.36 17.04 25.22
N GLY A 429 29.80 18.21 24.91
CA GLY A 429 29.28 18.53 23.59
C GLY A 429 27.90 17.99 23.28
N LYS A 430 27.28 17.23 24.17
CA LYS A 430 25.92 16.71 24.01
C LYS A 430 24.87 17.75 24.41
N ARG A 431 23.79 17.84 23.61
CA ARG A 431 22.63 18.69 23.98
C ARG A 431 21.80 18.03 25.07
N VAL A 432 21.34 18.85 26.00
CA VAL A 432 20.49 18.42 27.09
C VAL A 432 19.23 19.28 27.17
N GLY A 433 18.13 18.68 27.56
CA GLY A 433 16.88 19.35 27.85
C GLY A 433 16.94 20.17 29.13
N LYS A 434 15.90 20.97 29.40
CA LYS A 434 15.75 21.73 30.66
C LYS A 434 15.69 20.85 31.89
N ASP A 435 15.33 19.59 31.73
CA ASP A 435 15.30 18.54 32.76
C ASP A 435 16.64 17.81 32.90
N GLY A 436 17.68 18.24 32.19
CA GLY A 436 19.02 17.63 32.20
C GLY A 436 19.15 16.34 31.37
N ARG A 437 18.10 15.88 30.72
CA ARG A 437 18.17 14.68 29.88
C ARG A 437 18.90 15.01 28.57
N PRO A 438 19.83 14.14 28.13
CA PRO A 438 20.41 14.26 26.80
C PRO A 438 19.35 14.12 25.71
N LEU A 439 19.52 14.81 24.59
CA LEU A 439 18.73 14.60 23.37
C LEU A 439 19.30 13.38 22.64
N ASP A 440 19.09 12.20 23.21
CA ASP A 440 19.46 10.91 22.61
C ASP A 440 18.16 10.21 22.16
N PHE A 441 17.95 10.08 20.87
CA PHE A 441 16.73 9.53 20.26
C PHE A 441 16.96 8.13 19.69
N ARG A 442 15.86 7.40 19.51
CA ARG A 442 15.81 6.11 18.81
C ARG A 442 14.93 6.26 17.58
N ILE A 443 15.38 5.71 16.46
CA ILE A 443 14.57 5.65 15.24
C ILE A 443 14.35 4.19 14.85
N LEU A 444 13.09 3.82 14.62
CA LEU A 444 12.74 2.53 14.03
C LEU A 444 13.10 2.51 12.54
N CYS A 445 13.75 1.45 12.14
CA CYS A 445 14.27 1.18 10.81
C CYS A 445 13.84 -0.23 10.40
N HIS A 446 13.40 -0.41 9.15
CA HIS A 446 13.11 -1.74 8.61
C HIS A 446 14.41 -2.47 8.23
N ALA A 447 14.65 -3.63 8.82
CA ALA A 447 15.89 -4.38 8.59
C ALA A 447 16.09 -4.80 7.12
N THR A 448 15.00 -4.92 6.37
CA THR A 448 15.02 -5.29 4.94
C THR A 448 15.10 -4.09 3.99
N ASP A 449 14.92 -2.83 4.48
CA ASP A 449 14.98 -1.65 3.64
C ASP A 449 16.39 -1.02 3.64
N PRO A 450 17.11 -1.03 2.52
CA PRO A 450 18.43 -0.40 2.42
C PRO A 450 18.39 1.13 2.53
N HIS A 451 17.28 1.79 2.14
CA HIS A 451 17.14 3.25 2.21
C HIS A 451 17.04 3.69 3.66
N ASP A 452 16.26 3.01 4.49
CA ASP A 452 16.17 3.27 5.94
C ASP A 452 17.56 3.25 6.59
N LYS A 453 18.36 2.20 6.30
CA LYS A 453 19.72 2.05 6.84
C LYS A 453 20.66 3.15 6.35
N ALA A 454 20.59 3.50 5.07
CA ALA A 454 21.46 4.52 4.49
C ALA A 454 21.11 5.91 5.05
N VAL A 455 19.84 6.28 5.06
CA VAL A 455 19.38 7.57 5.62
C VAL A 455 19.65 7.63 7.11
N GLY A 456 19.45 6.53 7.86
CA GLY A 456 19.76 6.45 9.28
C GLY A 456 21.21 6.83 9.61
N LYS A 457 22.18 6.43 8.79
CA LYS A 457 23.59 6.82 8.95
C LYS A 457 23.80 8.32 8.75
N TYR A 458 23.19 8.91 7.71
CA TYR A 458 23.26 10.36 7.47
C TYR A 458 22.63 11.14 8.64
N LEU A 459 21.49 10.70 9.15
CA LEU A 459 20.85 11.35 10.30
C LEU A 459 21.72 11.26 11.56
N GLN A 460 22.41 10.13 11.80
CA GLN A 460 23.36 10.00 12.93
C GLN A 460 24.50 11.01 12.80
N GLU A 461 25.06 11.20 11.63
CA GLU A 461 26.11 12.16 11.37
C GLU A 461 25.63 13.60 11.57
N TRP A 462 24.60 14.04 10.82
CA TRP A 462 24.09 15.40 10.86
C TRP A 462 23.58 15.83 12.23
N TRP A 463 22.87 14.96 12.94
CA TRP A 463 22.37 15.28 14.28
C TRP A 463 23.49 15.16 15.34
N GLY A 464 24.48 14.31 15.10
CA GLY A 464 25.70 14.22 15.94
C GLY A 464 26.46 15.55 15.96
N GLU A 465 26.59 16.24 14.83
CA GLU A 465 27.20 17.59 14.74
C GLU A 465 26.43 18.63 15.56
N LEU A 466 25.11 18.49 15.65
CA LEU A 466 24.29 19.33 16.53
C LEU A 466 24.48 18.99 18.03
N GLY A 467 25.10 17.86 18.36
CA GLY A 467 25.19 17.32 19.71
C GLY A 467 23.96 16.49 20.13
N VAL A 468 23.19 16.02 19.19
CA VAL A 468 22.01 15.17 19.36
C VAL A 468 22.40 13.74 19.02
N GLY A 469 22.15 12.80 19.93
CA GLY A 469 22.39 11.38 19.70
C GLY A 469 21.25 10.72 18.94
N LEU A 470 21.58 9.75 18.09
CA LEU A 470 20.60 8.92 17.39
C LEU A 470 21.02 7.46 17.40
N LYS A 471 20.16 6.59 17.88
CA LYS A 471 20.27 5.14 17.74
C LYS A 471 19.33 4.69 16.64
N VAL A 472 19.87 4.03 15.60
CA VAL A 472 19.09 3.44 14.51
C VAL A 472 18.80 1.98 14.85
N ASP A 473 17.56 1.66 15.15
CA ASP A 473 17.09 0.33 15.57
C ASP A 473 16.40 -0.35 14.37
N CYS A 474 17.18 -1.11 13.57
CA CYS A 474 16.66 -1.82 12.41
C CYS A 474 16.15 -3.21 12.83
N LEU A 475 14.85 -3.41 12.70
CA LEU A 475 14.13 -4.60 13.13
C LEU A 475 13.47 -5.31 11.93
N ASP A 476 13.39 -6.64 12.00
CA ASP A 476 12.61 -7.43 11.03
C ASP A 476 11.11 -7.19 11.16
N ASN A 477 10.65 -6.88 12.37
CA ASN A 477 9.28 -6.48 12.65
C ASN A 477 9.25 -5.20 13.49
N VAL A 478 8.91 -4.09 12.86
CA VAL A 478 8.74 -2.78 13.51
C VAL A 478 7.36 -2.58 14.12
N SER A 479 6.36 -3.44 13.77
CA SER A 479 4.96 -3.23 14.18
C SER A 479 4.79 -3.31 15.69
N ASP A 480 5.49 -4.22 16.36
CA ASP A 480 5.35 -4.41 17.80
C ASP A 480 5.81 -3.17 18.63
N PRO A 481 7.03 -2.64 18.47
CA PRO A 481 7.41 -1.40 19.15
C PRO A 481 6.59 -0.20 18.70
N TRP A 482 6.14 -0.18 17.42
CA TRP A 482 5.29 0.88 16.89
C TRP A 482 3.94 0.95 17.62
N LEU A 483 3.21 -0.15 17.68
CA LEU A 483 1.92 -0.24 18.38
C LEU A 483 2.02 0.04 19.87
N LYS A 484 3.15 -0.32 20.50
CA LYS A 484 3.42 -0.03 21.91
C LYS A 484 3.88 1.40 22.17
N GLY A 485 4.15 2.20 21.13
CA GLY A 485 4.71 3.55 21.26
C GLY A 485 6.15 3.57 21.82
N ASP A 486 6.90 2.46 21.68
CA ASP A 486 8.25 2.29 22.23
C ASP A 486 9.33 2.74 21.25
N TYR A 487 9.16 3.95 20.72
CA TYR A 487 10.10 4.61 19.80
C TYR A 487 10.02 6.13 19.96
N ASP A 488 11.01 6.84 19.42
CA ASP A 488 11.04 8.29 19.39
C ASP A 488 10.71 8.81 17.98
N LEU A 489 11.32 8.19 16.96
CA LEU A 489 11.09 8.44 15.54
C LEU A 489 10.95 7.11 14.81
N ALA A 490 10.39 7.15 13.61
CA ALA A 490 10.34 5.99 12.72
C ALA A 490 10.48 6.45 11.27
N PHE A 491 11.12 5.62 10.45
CA PHE A 491 10.98 5.74 9.01
C PHE A 491 9.60 5.28 8.60
N ASP A 492 8.92 6.10 7.82
CA ASP A 492 7.54 5.89 7.40
C ASP A 492 7.34 6.24 5.93
N GLY A 493 6.31 5.67 5.33
CA GLY A 493 5.96 6.00 3.96
C GLY A 493 4.79 5.21 3.43
N TRP A 494 3.84 5.93 2.86
CA TRP A 494 2.63 5.36 2.26
C TRP A 494 2.59 5.59 0.75
N SER A 495 2.00 4.65 0.03
CA SER A 495 1.51 4.90 -1.32
C SER A 495 0.18 5.64 -1.22
N VAL A 496 0.12 6.81 -1.83
CA VAL A 496 -1.08 7.65 -1.83
C VAL A 496 -1.99 7.22 -2.97
N ASN A 497 -3.29 7.10 -2.70
CA ASN A 497 -4.31 6.85 -3.71
C ASN A 497 -4.76 8.17 -4.36
N PRO A 498 -5.42 8.13 -5.53
CA PRO A 498 -5.99 9.32 -6.15
C PRO A 498 -6.89 10.13 -5.22
N ASP A 499 -7.63 9.48 -4.33
CA ASP A 499 -8.29 10.13 -3.20
C ASP A 499 -7.41 9.98 -1.93
N PRO A 500 -6.96 11.08 -1.32
CA PRO A 500 -6.01 11.04 -0.21
C PRO A 500 -6.67 10.79 1.16
N ASP A 501 -7.96 10.52 1.23
CA ASP A 501 -8.71 10.43 2.50
C ASP A 501 -8.07 9.44 3.47
N PHE A 502 -7.65 8.27 2.98
CA PHE A 502 -7.03 7.23 3.83
C PHE A 502 -5.79 7.75 4.55
N VAL A 503 -4.79 8.27 3.80
CA VAL A 503 -3.51 8.72 4.38
C VAL A 503 -3.67 9.96 5.26
N LEU A 504 -4.76 10.70 5.14
CA LEU A 504 -5.10 11.82 6.02
C LEU A 504 -5.83 11.33 7.28
N SER A 505 -6.68 10.31 7.16
CA SER A 505 -7.50 9.78 8.25
C SER A 505 -6.66 9.22 9.41
N ILE A 506 -5.51 8.62 9.10
CA ILE A 506 -4.60 8.01 10.08
C ILE A 506 -3.92 9.03 11.03
N HIS A 507 -4.00 10.33 10.72
CA HIS A 507 -3.51 11.43 11.58
C HIS A 507 -4.60 12.10 12.40
N THR A 508 -5.84 11.61 12.35
CA THR A 508 -6.94 12.14 13.17
C THR A 508 -6.89 11.59 14.59
N CYS A 509 -7.48 12.32 15.54
CA CYS A 509 -7.70 11.80 16.90
C CYS A 509 -8.53 10.53 16.92
N SER A 510 -9.40 10.34 15.91
CA SER A 510 -10.21 9.12 15.76
C SER A 510 -9.41 7.88 15.37
N ALA A 511 -8.20 8.04 14.86
CA ALA A 511 -7.28 6.94 14.53
C ALA A 511 -6.55 6.38 15.75
N LEU A 512 -6.51 7.11 16.87
CA LEU A 512 -5.85 6.65 18.11
C LEU A 512 -6.49 5.34 18.63
N PRO A 513 -5.71 4.49 19.32
CA PRO A 513 -6.25 3.30 19.99
C PRO A 513 -7.26 3.71 21.08
N ALA A 514 -8.26 2.87 21.34
CA ALA A 514 -9.27 3.14 22.35
C ALA A 514 -8.69 3.21 23.77
N THR A 515 -7.76 2.32 24.07
CA THR A 515 -7.05 2.19 25.34
C THR A 515 -5.54 2.08 25.11
N PRO A 516 -4.69 2.41 26.09
CA PRO A 516 -3.24 2.24 26.00
C PRO A 516 -2.83 0.84 25.54
N GLY A 517 -1.98 0.76 24.52
CA GLY A 517 -1.53 -0.51 23.94
C GLY A 517 -2.57 -1.26 23.11
N GLY A 518 -3.76 -0.68 22.89
CA GLY A 518 -4.77 -1.23 22.00
C GLY A 518 -4.46 -0.96 20.53
N THR A 519 -5.24 -1.57 19.64
CA THR A 519 -5.14 -1.34 18.20
C THR A 519 -5.72 0.03 17.81
N GLY A 520 -5.06 0.70 16.87
CA GLY A 520 -5.48 1.96 16.27
C GLY A 520 -4.92 2.04 14.86
N ALA A 521 -5.44 2.95 14.04
CA ALA A 521 -4.96 3.17 12.66
C ALA A 521 -3.93 4.31 12.56
N THR A 522 -3.41 4.79 13.68
CA THR A 522 -2.52 5.94 13.72
C THR A 522 -1.06 5.54 13.46
N ASP A 523 -0.35 6.33 12.66
CA ASP A 523 1.10 6.14 12.43
C ASP A 523 1.96 6.65 13.59
N ASN A 524 1.58 7.74 14.24
CA ASN A 524 2.46 8.39 15.20
C ASN A 524 1.74 9.03 16.40
N PHE A 525 0.52 8.59 16.70
CA PHE A 525 -0.27 9.04 17.86
C PHE A 525 -0.57 10.54 17.87
N ILE A 526 -0.57 11.19 16.72
CA ILE A 526 -0.99 12.59 16.58
C ILE A 526 -2.47 12.71 16.98
N CYS A 527 -2.81 13.80 17.64
CA CYS A 527 -4.18 14.27 17.79
C CYS A 527 -4.14 15.79 17.87
N ASP A 528 -4.41 16.42 16.74
CA ASP A 528 -4.45 17.87 16.58
C ASP A 528 -5.85 18.32 16.21
N GLU A 529 -6.51 19.06 17.09
CA GLU A 529 -7.90 19.49 16.89
C GLU A 529 -8.13 20.36 15.65
N ARG A 530 -7.10 21.12 15.20
CA ARG A 530 -7.21 21.91 13.98
C ARG A 530 -7.17 20.99 12.76
N PHE A 531 -6.30 19.98 12.77
CA PHE A 531 -6.25 18.98 11.74
C PHE A 531 -7.58 18.20 11.67
N ASP A 532 -8.12 17.77 12.81
CA ASP A 532 -9.42 17.08 12.89
C ASP A 532 -10.58 17.91 12.31
N ARG A 533 -10.59 19.20 12.60
CA ARG A 533 -11.64 20.11 12.03
C ARG A 533 -11.52 20.20 10.51
N LEU A 534 -10.30 20.33 9.97
CA LEU A 534 -10.05 20.34 8.52
C LEU A 534 -10.44 18.99 7.88
N TYR A 535 -10.07 17.89 8.53
CA TYR A 535 -10.47 16.55 8.08
C TYR A 535 -11.99 16.39 8.02
N ALA A 536 -12.69 16.80 9.07
CA ALA A 536 -14.14 16.74 9.10
C ALA A 536 -14.80 17.61 7.99
N GLN A 537 -14.21 18.75 7.66
CA GLN A 537 -14.69 19.62 6.58
C GLN A 537 -14.44 18.99 5.20
N GLN A 538 -13.21 18.49 4.93
CA GLN A 538 -12.91 17.88 3.63
C GLN A 538 -13.72 16.61 3.38
N ALA A 539 -14.02 15.83 4.43
CA ALA A 539 -14.77 14.60 4.31
C ALA A 539 -16.23 14.81 3.82
N VAL A 540 -16.75 16.02 3.93
CA VAL A 540 -18.12 16.39 3.50
C VAL A 540 -18.14 17.48 2.43
N GLU A 541 -16.97 17.89 1.90
CA GLU A 541 -16.88 18.89 0.84
C GLU A 541 -16.96 18.19 -0.53
N TYR A 542 -17.94 18.56 -1.33
CA TYR A 542 -18.23 17.96 -2.64
C TYR A 542 -17.70 18.79 -3.81
N ASP A 543 -17.34 20.03 -3.58
CA ASP A 543 -16.63 20.86 -4.53
C ASP A 543 -15.15 20.46 -4.53
N ALA A 544 -14.66 19.99 -5.67
CA ALA A 544 -13.32 19.41 -5.78
C ALA A 544 -12.21 20.43 -5.44
N ASP A 545 -12.36 21.68 -5.87
CA ASP A 545 -11.37 22.75 -5.64
C ASP A 545 -11.32 23.12 -4.16
N LYS A 546 -12.48 23.30 -3.52
CA LYS A 546 -12.56 23.59 -2.07
C LYS A 546 -12.05 22.42 -1.24
N ARG A 547 -12.36 21.18 -1.65
CA ARG A 547 -11.81 20.00 -0.99
C ARG A 547 -10.30 19.94 -1.12
N GLY A 548 -9.76 20.25 -2.32
CA GLY A 548 -8.33 20.39 -2.56
C GLY A 548 -7.69 21.44 -1.65
N ASP A 549 -8.32 22.59 -1.47
CA ASP A 549 -7.85 23.63 -0.55
C ASP A 549 -7.80 23.17 0.91
N LEU A 550 -8.82 22.47 1.36
CA LEU A 550 -8.86 21.88 2.72
C LEU A 550 -7.73 20.86 2.91
N VAL A 551 -7.53 19.98 1.94
CA VAL A 551 -6.46 18.98 1.96
C VAL A 551 -5.07 19.64 1.96
N ARG A 552 -4.87 20.71 1.20
CA ARG A 552 -3.63 21.51 1.23
C ARG A 552 -3.40 22.18 2.61
N GLN A 553 -4.45 22.70 3.24
CA GLN A 553 -4.36 23.23 4.61
C GLN A 553 -4.02 22.15 5.65
N MET A 554 -4.52 20.93 5.48
CA MET A 554 -4.16 19.80 6.34
C MET A 554 -2.68 19.44 6.22
N GLN A 555 -2.14 19.40 5.00
CA GLN A 555 -0.71 19.16 4.77
C GLN A 555 0.17 20.27 5.36
N SER A 556 -0.22 21.55 5.18
CA SER A 556 0.44 22.67 5.82
C SER A 556 0.48 22.52 7.35
N ARG A 557 -0.62 22.02 7.95
CA ARG A 557 -0.68 21.79 9.40
C ARG A 557 0.27 20.66 9.84
N LEU A 558 0.33 19.53 9.13
CA LEU A 558 1.28 18.45 9.41
C LEU A 558 2.72 18.95 9.33
N TYR A 559 3.04 19.68 8.27
CA TYR A 559 4.35 20.27 8.05
C TYR A 559 4.76 21.26 9.17
N ASP A 560 3.85 22.18 9.54
CA ASP A 560 4.10 23.16 10.59
C ASP A 560 4.31 22.54 11.97
N THR A 561 3.64 21.43 12.26
CA THR A 561 3.81 20.72 13.53
C THR A 561 5.08 19.88 13.56
N GLY A 562 5.63 19.49 12.42
CA GLY A 562 6.80 18.64 12.30
C GLY A 562 6.59 17.20 12.81
N PHE A 563 5.34 16.73 12.85
CA PHE A 563 5.05 15.34 13.25
C PHE A 563 5.32 14.33 12.13
N MET A 564 5.08 14.76 10.88
CA MET A 564 5.41 14.01 9.67
C MET A 564 6.28 14.89 8.79
N ASN A 565 7.52 14.51 8.62
CA ASN A 565 8.51 15.26 7.84
C ASN A 565 8.86 14.44 6.58
N VAL A 566 8.24 14.75 5.47
CA VAL A 566 8.53 14.09 4.19
C VAL A 566 9.92 14.49 3.71
N MET A 567 10.79 13.51 3.56
CA MET A 567 12.17 13.73 3.12
C MET A 567 12.27 13.74 1.60
N VAL A 568 11.69 12.73 0.95
CA VAL A 568 11.71 12.59 -0.50
C VAL A 568 10.44 11.88 -1.01
N TYR A 569 10.18 12.06 -2.31
CA TYR A 569 9.25 11.24 -3.07
C TYR A 569 10.07 10.36 -4.02
N PRO A 570 10.22 9.06 -3.73
CA PRO A 570 10.92 8.13 -4.62
C PRO A 570 10.20 7.96 -5.95
N ASN A 571 10.96 7.85 -7.03
CA ASN A 571 10.41 7.51 -8.34
C ASN A 571 10.04 6.03 -8.42
N ALA A 572 9.13 5.69 -9.30
CA ALA A 572 8.87 4.33 -9.74
C ALA A 572 9.86 3.99 -10.87
N LEU A 573 10.77 3.07 -10.60
CA LEU A 573 11.73 2.59 -11.58
C LEU A 573 11.27 1.25 -12.15
N GLU A 574 11.02 1.22 -13.46
CA GLU A 574 10.44 0.08 -14.17
C GLU A 574 11.18 -0.10 -15.49
N ALA A 575 11.18 -1.30 -16.06
CA ALA A 575 11.72 -1.50 -17.39
C ALA A 575 10.89 -2.50 -18.19
N TYR A 576 10.84 -2.29 -19.51
CA TYR A 576 10.11 -3.18 -20.41
C TYR A 576 10.81 -3.33 -21.76
N ARG A 577 10.48 -4.42 -22.44
CA ARG A 577 11.02 -4.74 -23.77
C ARG A 577 10.24 -4.07 -24.87
N THR A 578 10.90 -3.27 -25.69
CA THR A 578 10.31 -2.53 -26.82
C THR A 578 10.12 -3.40 -28.07
N ASP A 579 10.79 -4.53 -28.14
CA ASP A 579 10.59 -5.54 -29.18
C ASP A 579 9.42 -6.51 -28.89
N GLN A 580 8.87 -6.47 -27.65
CA GLN A 580 7.68 -7.22 -27.25
C GLN A 580 6.47 -6.31 -27.03
N ILE A 581 6.68 -5.09 -26.55
CA ILE A 581 5.64 -4.11 -26.22
C ILE A 581 5.84 -2.88 -27.12
N LYS A 582 4.92 -2.67 -28.08
CA LYS A 582 4.91 -1.52 -28.97
C LYS A 582 4.47 -0.24 -28.26
N SER A 583 3.41 -0.34 -27.48
CA SER A 583 2.87 0.77 -26.69
C SER A 583 2.22 0.27 -25.42
N ILE A 584 2.25 1.09 -24.38
CA ILE A 584 1.68 0.80 -23.05
C ILE A 584 1.38 2.14 -22.35
N THR A 585 0.20 2.26 -21.71
CA THR A 585 -0.24 3.51 -21.09
C THR A 585 0.30 3.62 -19.65
N THR A 586 0.98 4.72 -19.35
CA THR A 586 1.34 5.11 -17.99
C THR A 586 0.15 5.78 -17.27
N MET A 587 0.18 5.83 -15.95
CA MET A 587 -0.80 6.56 -15.15
C MET A 587 -0.10 7.41 -14.09
N PRO A 588 -0.18 8.75 -14.14
CA PRO A 588 -0.78 9.59 -15.19
C PRO A 588 -0.15 9.36 -16.57
N GLU A 589 -0.94 9.55 -17.63
CA GLU A 589 -0.54 9.19 -19.02
C GLU A 589 0.76 9.86 -19.46
N ALA A 590 0.98 11.12 -19.08
CA ALA A 590 2.14 11.88 -19.54
C ALA A 590 3.49 11.40 -18.96
N ALA A 591 3.54 10.87 -17.72
CA ALA A 591 4.79 10.56 -17.03
C ALA A 591 4.56 9.66 -15.78
N GLY A 592 3.61 8.74 -15.84
CA GLY A 592 3.27 7.91 -14.69
C GLY A 592 3.99 6.57 -14.65
N ASN A 593 3.64 5.78 -13.64
CA ASN A 593 4.06 4.39 -13.51
C ASN A 593 3.21 3.45 -14.36
N LEU A 594 3.75 2.28 -14.64
CA LEU A 594 3.11 1.21 -15.39
C LEU A 594 2.57 0.11 -14.45
N TYR A 595 3.29 -0.23 -13.41
CA TYR A 595 2.88 -1.26 -12.45
C TYR A 595 2.18 -0.65 -11.23
N GLY A 596 1.16 -1.33 -10.71
CA GLY A 596 0.43 -0.88 -9.50
C GLY A 596 -0.38 0.40 -9.72
N GLN A 597 -0.93 0.59 -10.91
CA GLN A 597 -1.87 1.67 -11.21
C GLN A 597 -3.18 1.50 -10.45
N ASP A 598 -3.89 2.60 -10.20
CA ASP A 598 -5.25 2.57 -9.65
C ASP A 598 -6.30 2.27 -10.73
N GLY A 599 -5.96 1.38 -11.65
CA GLY A 599 -6.74 0.96 -12.81
C GLY A 599 -6.07 -0.21 -13.52
N TYR A 600 -6.57 -0.52 -14.70
CA TYR A 600 -6.07 -1.60 -15.56
C TYR A 600 -5.33 -1.07 -16.81
N TRP A 601 -5.06 0.23 -16.86
CA TRP A 601 -4.68 0.94 -18.10
C TRP A 601 -3.44 0.37 -18.77
N SER A 602 -2.36 0.10 -18.03
CA SER A 602 -1.12 -0.43 -18.60
C SER A 602 -1.33 -1.75 -19.34
N TRP A 603 -1.93 -2.71 -18.69
CA TRP A 603 -2.06 -4.06 -19.27
C TRP A 603 -3.19 -4.15 -20.29
N TRP A 604 -4.29 -3.43 -20.06
CA TRP A 604 -5.41 -3.38 -21.00
C TRP A 604 -5.05 -2.68 -22.30
N SER A 605 -4.28 -1.58 -22.26
CA SER A 605 -3.90 -0.80 -23.44
C SER A 605 -2.64 -1.31 -24.13
N ALA A 606 -1.90 -2.23 -23.51
CA ALA A 606 -0.64 -2.72 -24.07
C ALA A 606 -0.86 -3.34 -25.46
N GLU A 607 -0.01 -2.92 -26.42
CA GLU A 607 0.01 -3.47 -27.77
C GLU A 607 1.25 -4.32 -27.98
N PRO A 608 1.13 -5.55 -28.51
CA PRO A 608 2.29 -6.33 -28.91
C PRO A 608 3.06 -5.63 -30.02
N ALA A 609 4.37 -5.66 -29.95
CA ALA A 609 5.21 -5.27 -31.07
C ALA A 609 4.95 -6.26 -32.24
N ALA A 610 4.91 -5.75 -33.45
CA ALA A 610 4.79 -6.63 -34.61
C ALA A 610 5.91 -7.68 -34.54
N ALA A 611 5.56 -8.97 -34.53
CA ALA A 611 6.55 -10.03 -34.61
C ALA A 611 7.45 -9.71 -35.78
N GLY A 612 8.71 -9.36 -35.49
CA GLY A 612 9.70 -9.19 -36.53
C GLY A 612 9.70 -10.50 -37.31
N ARG A 613 9.11 -10.50 -38.53
CA ARG A 613 9.32 -11.59 -39.47
C ARG A 613 10.83 -11.70 -39.59
N ALA A 614 11.40 -12.67 -38.87
CA ALA A 614 12.75 -13.11 -39.16
C ALA A 614 12.77 -13.26 -40.69
N ALA A 615 13.55 -12.39 -41.34
CA ALA A 615 13.76 -12.45 -42.74
C ALA A 615 14.22 -13.88 -43.06
N SER A 616 13.31 -14.71 -43.54
CA SER A 616 13.63 -15.99 -44.12
C SER A 616 14.34 -15.73 -45.42
N GLY A 617 15.60 -15.31 -45.28
CA GLY A 617 16.62 -15.31 -46.32
C GLY A 617 17.00 -16.73 -46.61
N GLY A 618 16.53 -17.21 -47.71
CA GLY A 618 17.02 -18.25 -48.60
C GLY A 618 17.76 -19.45 -48.03
N GLY A 619 17.15 -20.62 -48.20
CA GLY A 619 17.70 -21.88 -48.68
C GLY A 619 19.08 -22.36 -48.13
N GLY A 620 19.07 -23.41 -47.31
CA GLY A 620 20.30 -24.16 -46.99
C GLY A 620 20.10 -25.21 -45.95
N SER A 621 19.68 -26.40 -46.37
CA SER A 621 19.84 -27.73 -45.75
C SER A 621 19.86 -27.84 -44.22
N SER A 622 18.71 -28.25 -43.70
CA SER A 622 18.50 -28.86 -42.39
C SER A 622 19.23 -30.21 -42.30
N ALA A 623 20.41 -30.30 -41.71
CA ALA A 623 21.02 -31.58 -41.26
C ALA A 623 22.35 -31.39 -40.52
N ALA A 624 22.45 -30.56 -39.45
CA ALA A 624 23.67 -30.56 -38.62
C ALA A 624 23.55 -29.95 -37.21
N VAL A 625 22.39 -29.85 -36.57
CA VAL A 625 22.29 -29.25 -35.22
C VAL A 625 21.81 -30.25 -34.13
N ALA A 626 21.49 -31.49 -34.48
CA ALA A 626 20.97 -32.43 -33.51
C ALA A 626 22.03 -33.25 -32.71
N ILE A 627 23.34 -33.00 -32.85
CA ILE A 627 24.41 -33.77 -32.17
C ILE A 627 25.16 -33.01 -31.07
N GLY A 628 24.90 -31.70 -30.91
CA GLY A 628 25.65 -30.89 -29.92
C GLY A 628 25.20 -30.93 -28.46
N ILE A 629 23.97 -31.33 -28.16
CA ILE A 629 23.40 -31.24 -26.81
C ILE A 629 23.63 -32.53 -25.99
N GLY A 630 23.81 -33.68 -26.64
CA GLY A 630 24.02 -34.98 -25.96
C GLY A 630 25.39 -35.14 -25.27
N ILE A 631 26.42 -34.42 -25.68
CA ILE A 631 27.79 -34.62 -25.18
C ILE A 631 28.12 -33.76 -23.96
N SER A 632 27.48 -32.61 -23.79
CA SER A 632 27.72 -31.71 -22.64
C SER A 632 27.12 -32.21 -21.31
N VAL A 633 26.01 -32.97 -21.32
CA VAL A 633 25.41 -33.51 -20.11
C VAL A 633 26.18 -34.73 -19.58
N VAL A 634 26.79 -35.54 -20.46
CA VAL A 634 27.60 -36.72 -20.05
C VAL A 634 28.93 -36.30 -19.43
N LEU A 635 29.54 -35.18 -19.87
CA LEU A 635 30.80 -34.67 -19.32
C LEU A 635 30.65 -34.06 -17.92
N VAL A 636 29.51 -33.42 -17.61
CA VAL A 636 29.24 -32.87 -16.26
C VAL A 636 28.98 -34.00 -15.25
N ILE A 637 28.33 -35.08 -15.65
CA ILE A 637 28.10 -36.26 -14.77
C ILE A 637 29.40 -37.03 -14.52
N ALA A 638 30.28 -37.14 -15.50
CA ALA A 638 31.56 -37.81 -15.34
C ALA A 638 32.53 -37.06 -14.44
N VAL A 639 32.58 -35.71 -14.51
CA VAL A 639 33.41 -34.88 -13.63
C VAL A 639 32.87 -34.88 -12.19
N GLY A 640 31.53 -34.89 -11.99
CA GLY A 640 30.94 -34.99 -10.67
C GLY A 640 31.23 -36.33 -9.98
N PHE A 641 31.29 -37.43 -10.74
CA PHE A 641 31.58 -38.76 -10.20
C PHE A 641 33.06 -38.98 -9.85
N LEU A 642 33.97 -38.35 -10.60
CA LEU A 642 35.41 -38.42 -10.34
C LEU A 642 35.86 -37.55 -9.15
N THR A 643 35.17 -36.40 -8.92
CA THR A 643 35.47 -35.56 -7.76
C THR A 643 34.90 -36.11 -6.46
N SER A 644 33.78 -36.86 -6.51
CA SER A 644 33.24 -37.53 -5.33
C SER A 644 34.04 -38.78 -4.90
N ARG A 645 34.69 -39.46 -5.84
CA ARG A 645 35.60 -40.58 -5.53
C ARG A 645 36.93 -40.09 -4.95
N ARG A 646 37.46 -38.92 -5.34
CA ARG A 646 38.67 -38.35 -4.75
C ARG A 646 38.48 -37.80 -3.34
N ARG A 647 37.28 -37.41 -2.94
CA ARG A 647 36.96 -36.97 -1.58
C ARG A 647 36.73 -38.12 -0.58
N ARG A 648 36.51 -39.37 -1.02
CA ARG A 648 36.43 -40.53 -0.15
C ARG A 648 37.73 -41.28 0.09
N ALA A 649 38.79 -40.93 -0.67
CA ALA A 649 40.12 -41.55 -0.52
C ALA A 649 41.09 -40.77 0.37
N THR A 650 40.68 -39.60 0.94
CA THR A 650 41.52 -38.77 1.81
C THR A 650 40.99 -38.61 3.24
N ALA A 651 40.01 -39.44 3.64
CA ALA A 651 39.40 -39.41 5.00
C ALA A 651 39.82 -40.60 5.89
N ASP A 652 40.73 -41.52 5.39
CA ASP A 652 41.10 -42.72 6.15
C ASP A 652 42.58 -42.75 6.60
N ASP A 653 43.32 -41.63 6.55
CA ASP A 653 44.66 -41.52 7.15
C ASP A 653 44.75 -40.26 7.97
N ARG A 654 44.30 -40.32 9.23
CA ARG A 654 44.86 -39.59 10.42
C ARG A 654 44.06 -39.97 11.66
N GLU A 655 44.72 -40.79 12.49
CA GLU A 655 44.45 -40.90 13.92
C GLU A 655 44.51 -39.55 14.63
#